data_0efb8ca6f3906b4012ef829472b7862f
#
_entry.id   0efb8ca6f3906b4012ef829472b7862f
#
_cell.length_a   1.000
_cell.length_b   1.000
_cell.length_c   1.000
_cell.angle_alpha   90.00
_cell.angle_beta   90.00
_cell.angle_gamma   90.00
#
_symmetry.space_group_name_H-M   'P 1'
#
loop_
_entity.id
_entity.type
_entity.pdbx_description
1 polymer ?
#
loop_
_entity_poly.entity_id
_entity_poly.type
_entity_poly.pdbx_seq_one_letter_code
_entity_poly.pdbx_strand_id
1 'polypeptide(L)'
;MLELTWTDAKLILQLMCELNVLPLALQITNIAGNVMSRTLMGGRSERNEFLLLHAFHDKNYIVPDKPSFKKAQLEVVEGEDDVDAGKGKRKKKAAYAGGLVLDPKVGFYDKFVLLLDFNSLYPSIIQEFNICFTTVQREAKNSRKKTEPEEIPEIPDSSLEMGILPKEIRKLVERRKQVKQLMKQQDINPDLYLQFDIRQKALKLTANSMYGCLGFSFSRFYAKPLAALVTHKGREILMHTKDMVQKMSLEVIYGDTDSIMINTNSKSLEEVFKLGNKVKAEVNKHYKLLEIDIDGVFKALLLLKKKKYAALVVEQQGEGRYSVKQELKGLDIVRRDWCDLAKECGNYVIGQILSDQSRDVIVENIQKHLVEVGEKVVNGTIPLNQYEIHKALTKDPQDYPDKKSLPHVHVALWINSQGGRRVKAGDTISYIICKDGSTLAASQRAYALEQLQKQEGLSLDTQYYLAQQVHPVVSRICDPIEGIDGVLVATWLGLDPGQFRAQQQYQREEEADGMLGAPVQLTDEERYKDCERFSFTCPQCGTDNIYDSVFEGAGTKLEPSLMRCCHIPCGSSPLDYAVNISNKLLLDIRRHIKRYYSGWLVCEDQACQNRIRRLPIAFSRHGPICPACSRATLRPEYSEKALYTQLCFYRFIFDWEHAVVKVLQPDERGKTCCKKKKLIKLSLNQEAYRRLKEVPEKALATSGYSEINLAKLFQSFSSLK
;
A
#
# COMPACT_ATOMS: atom_id res chain seq x y z
N MET A 1 18.42 44.93 2.44
CA MET A 1 17.83 44.20 3.59
C MET A 1 16.44 44.72 3.96
N LEU A 2 16.26 46.03 4.23
CA LEU A 2 14.96 46.60 4.58
C LEU A 2 13.88 46.34 3.52
N GLU A 3 14.18 46.50 2.24
CA GLU A 3 13.25 46.18 1.13
C GLU A 3 12.81 44.70 1.10
N LEU A 4 13.74 43.78 1.30
CA LEU A 4 13.45 42.36 1.36
C LEU A 4 12.52 42.04 2.54
N THR A 5 12.86 42.55 3.72
CA THR A 5 12.03 42.34 4.93
C THR A 5 10.62 42.94 4.77
N TRP A 6 10.51 44.09 4.13
CA TRP A 6 9.22 44.74 3.85
C TRP A 6 8.40 43.92 2.83
N THR A 7 9.06 43.41 1.77
CA THR A 7 8.43 42.54 0.77
C THR A 7 7.93 41.23 1.39
N ASP A 8 8.74 40.58 2.24
CA ASP A 8 8.36 39.38 2.96
C ASP A 8 7.14 39.60 3.85
N ALA A 9 7.14 40.71 4.62
CA ALA A 9 5.99 41.06 5.47
C ALA A 9 4.70 41.31 4.66
N LYS A 10 4.84 42.02 3.51
CA LYS A 10 3.73 42.26 2.59
C LYS A 10 3.17 40.97 2.00
N LEU A 11 4.06 40.06 1.56
CA LEU A 11 3.65 38.76 1.03
C LEU A 11 2.94 37.90 2.07
N ILE A 12 3.40 37.91 3.34
CA ILE A 12 2.73 37.21 4.44
C ILE A 12 1.31 37.76 4.63
N LEU A 13 1.13 39.07 4.66
CA LEU A 13 -0.19 39.70 4.78
C LEU A 13 -1.10 39.36 3.59
N GLN A 14 -0.58 39.40 2.38
CA GLN A 14 -1.33 39.00 1.18
C GLN A 14 -1.77 37.53 1.27
N LEU A 15 -0.89 36.61 1.64
CA LEU A 15 -1.24 35.20 1.84
C LEU A 15 -2.30 35.02 2.94
N MET A 16 -2.23 35.77 4.04
CA MET A 16 -3.25 35.70 5.09
C MET A 16 -4.62 36.15 4.59
N CYS A 17 -4.67 37.17 3.75
CA CYS A 17 -5.92 37.66 3.13
C CYS A 17 -6.46 36.66 2.09
N GLU A 18 -5.61 36.22 1.15
CA GLU A 18 -6.01 35.25 0.10
C GLU A 18 -6.53 33.92 0.66
N LEU A 19 -5.87 33.42 1.71
CA LEU A 19 -6.27 32.19 2.38
C LEU A 19 -7.39 32.38 3.40
N ASN A 20 -7.87 33.57 3.60
CA ASN A 20 -8.92 33.90 4.59
C ASN A 20 -8.59 33.39 6.01
N VAL A 21 -7.34 33.50 6.44
CA VAL A 21 -6.83 32.86 7.68
C VAL A 21 -7.60 33.34 8.91
N LEU A 22 -7.76 34.67 9.08
CA LEU A 22 -8.44 35.21 10.25
C LEU A 22 -9.95 34.93 10.28
N PRO A 23 -10.72 35.13 9.18
CA PRO A 23 -12.13 34.74 9.13
C PRO A 23 -12.34 33.24 9.41
N LEU A 24 -11.50 32.36 8.86
CA LEU A 24 -11.57 30.92 9.10
C LEU A 24 -11.26 30.59 10.57
N ALA A 25 -10.21 31.19 11.14
CA ALA A 25 -9.84 31.00 12.53
C ALA A 25 -10.97 31.46 13.48
N LEU A 26 -11.59 32.59 13.19
CA LEU A 26 -12.74 33.11 13.97
C LEU A 26 -13.92 32.12 13.95
N GLN A 27 -14.30 31.63 12.78
CA GLN A 27 -15.36 30.63 12.65
C GLN A 27 -15.06 29.34 13.41
N ILE A 28 -13.82 28.85 13.34
CA ILE A 28 -13.40 27.67 14.10
C ILE A 28 -13.43 27.96 15.61
N THR A 29 -12.98 29.12 16.04
CA THR A 29 -13.00 29.54 17.44
C THR A 29 -14.44 29.58 18.00
N ASN A 30 -15.38 30.14 17.25
CA ASN A 30 -16.78 30.18 17.63
C ASN A 30 -17.43 28.80 17.69
N ILE A 31 -17.04 27.88 16.77
CA ILE A 31 -17.54 26.50 16.78
C ILE A 31 -16.96 25.72 17.97
N ALA A 32 -15.68 25.87 18.23
CA ALA A 32 -14.99 25.15 19.30
C ALA A 32 -15.25 25.73 20.70
N GLY A 33 -15.67 27.00 20.81
CA GLY A 33 -15.84 27.68 22.10
C GLY A 33 -14.52 27.90 22.83
N ASN A 34 -13.43 28.19 22.11
CA ASN A 34 -12.11 28.44 22.69
C ASN A 34 -11.62 29.87 22.41
N VAL A 35 -10.38 30.16 22.73
CA VAL A 35 -9.74 31.46 22.47
C VAL A 35 -9.04 31.45 21.12
N MET A 36 -9.13 32.54 20.35
CA MET A 36 -8.61 32.62 18.99
C MET A 36 -7.11 32.36 18.91
N SER A 37 -6.32 32.82 19.89
CA SER A 37 -4.88 32.50 19.96
C SER A 37 -4.63 30.99 20.03
N ARG A 38 -5.46 30.24 20.75
CA ARG A 38 -5.40 28.78 20.80
C ARG A 38 -5.79 28.13 19.48
N THR A 39 -6.76 28.68 18.77
CA THR A 39 -7.14 28.22 17.43
C THR A 39 -5.98 28.38 16.42
N LEU A 40 -5.27 29.49 16.47
CA LEU A 40 -4.15 29.79 15.57
C LEU A 40 -2.90 28.97 15.91
N MET A 41 -2.58 28.81 17.20
CA MET A 41 -1.39 28.11 17.65
C MET A 41 -1.60 26.61 17.89
N GLY A 42 -2.81 26.20 18.21
CA GLY A 42 -3.14 24.82 18.55
C GLY A 42 -3.53 23.96 17.35
N GLY A 43 -3.34 22.65 17.47
CA GLY A 43 -3.74 21.66 16.47
C GLY A 43 -5.25 21.36 16.49
N ARG A 44 -5.66 20.49 15.56
CA ARG A 44 -7.07 20.03 15.44
C ARG A 44 -7.59 19.38 16.71
N SER A 45 -6.73 18.67 17.44
CA SER A 45 -7.08 18.00 18.69
C SER A 45 -7.54 18.99 19.77
N GLU A 46 -6.85 20.12 19.89
CA GLU A 46 -7.18 21.14 20.89
C GLU A 46 -8.55 21.80 20.62
N ARG A 47 -8.86 22.07 19.35
CA ARG A 47 -10.17 22.64 18.95
C ARG A 47 -11.32 21.71 19.32
N ASN A 48 -11.18 20.43 19.05
CA ASN A 48 -12.19 19.42 19.41
C ASN A 48 -12.24 19.18 20.91
N GLU A 49 -11.09 19.29 21.61
CA GLU A 49 -11.03 19.21 23.08
C GLU A 49 -11.95 20.25 23.74
N PHE A 50 -11.88 21.51 23.32
CA PHE A 50 -12.75 22.56 23.87
C PHE A 50 -14.23 22.33 23.54
N LEU A 51 -14.56 21.94 22.32
CA LEU A 51 -15.94 21.63 21.94
C LEU A 51 -16.52 20.52 22.80
N LEU A 52 -15.76 19.45 23.02
CA LEU A 52 -16.21 18.32 23.85
C LEU A 52 -16.25 18.69 25.35
N LEU A 53 -15.33 19.52 25.85
CA LEU A 53 -15.37 20.01 27.21
C LEU A 53 -16.69 20.72 27.51
N HIS A 54 -17.15 21.62 26.63
CA HIS A 54 -18.46 22.30 26.76
C HIS A 54 -19.60 21.27 26.73
N ALA A 55 -19.58 20.35 25.74
CA ALA A 55 -20.66 19.38 25.59
C ALA A 55 -20.81 18.41 26.77
N PHE A 56 -19.70 17.99 27.38
CA PHE A 56 -19.71 17.12 28.56
C PHE A 56 -20.06 17.88 29.84
N HIS A 57 -19.57 19.12 29.97
CA HIS A 57 -19.91 19.99 31.09
C HIS A 57 -21.42 20.30 31.15
N ASP A 58 -22.04 20.64 30.03
CA ASP A 58 -23.48 20.90 29.93
C ASP A 58 -24.35 19.69 30.34
N LYS A 59 -23.78 18.51 30.37
CA LYS A 59 -24.43 17.26 30.81
C LYS A 59 -23.95 16.79 32.19
N ASN A 60 -23.26 17.65 32.94
CA ASN A 60 -22.71 17.35 34.27
C ASN A 60 -21.72 16.15 34.32
N TYR A 61 -20.99 15.90 33.25
CA TYR A 61 -19.94 14.90 33.27
C TYR A 61 -18.59 15.50 33.67
N ILE A 62 -17.86 14.78 34.51
CA ILE A 62 -16.48 15.11 34.86
C ILE A 62 -15.56 14.52 33.81
N VAL A 63 -14.72 15.38 33.24
CA VAL A 63 -13.77 15.01 32.18
C VAL A 63 -12.38 14.80 32.80
N PRO A 64 -11.59 13.80 32.36
CA PRO A 64 -10.26 13.55 32.89
C PRO A 64 -9.28 14.70 32.60
N ASP A 65 -8.24 14.80 33.39
CA ASP A 65 -7.18 15.76 33.16
C ASP A 65 -6.38 15.44 31.90
N LYS A 66 -5.80 16.47 31.29
CA LYS A 66 -4.97 16.32 30.10
C LYS A 66 -3.71 15.52 30.46
N PRO A 67 -3.34 14.46 29.74
CA PRO A 67 -2.14 13.69 30.00
C PRO A 67 -0.90 14.59 29.93
N SER A 68 -0.04 14.55 30.96
CA SER A 68 1.22 15.26 30.89
C SER A 68 2.18 14.54 29.92
N PHE A 69 3.05 15.27 29.23
CA PHE A 69 4.01 14.70 28.29
C PHE A 69 4.88 13.60 28.91
N LYS A 70 5.27 13.76 30.17
CA LYS A 70 6.07 12.77 30.91
C LYS A 70 5.27 11.48 31.20
N LYS A 71 4.00 11.60 31.56
CA LYS A 71 3.14 10.46 31.89
C LYS A 71 2.74 9.67 30.61
N ALA A 72 2.46 10.37 29.51
CA ALA A 72 2.18 9.73 28.23
C ALA A 72 3.40 9.02 27.61
N GLN A 73 4.62 9.48 27.89
CA GLN A 73 5.84 8.77 27.53
C GLN A 73 6.07 7.52 28.39
N LEU A 74 5.77 7.57 29.67
CA LEU A 74 5.87 6.43 30.59
C LEU A 74 4.84 5.33 30.25
N GLU A 75 3.59 5.67 29.97
CA GLU A 75 2.57 4.68 29.55
C GLU A 75 2.90 4.02 28.19
N VAL A 76 3.65 4.72 27.33
CA VAL A 76 4.18 4.17 26.09
C VAL A 76 5.39 3.26 26.33
N VAL A 77 6.15 3.49 27.43
CA VAL A 77 7.33 2.70 27.80
C VAL A 77 6.96 1.48 28.67
N GLU A 78 5.94 1.58 29.52
CA GLU A 78 5.45 0.44 30.34
C GLU A 78 4.73 -0.66 29.54
N GLY A 79 4.46 -0.42 28.23
CA GLY A 79 4.03 -1.43 27.27
C GLY A 79 5.16 -2.19 26.58
N GLU A 80 6.42 -1.87 26.87
CA GLU A 80 7.62 -2.46 26.25
C GLU A 80 8.59 -2.97 27.32
N ASP A 81 8.19 -3.94 28.14
CA ASP A 81 9.13 -4.85 28.77
C ASP A 81 9.47 -5.96 27.78
N ASP A 82 10.41 -5.66 26.90
CA ASP A 82 11.31 -6.65 26.31
C ASP A 82 12.68 -6.00 26.10
N VAL A 83 13.57 -6.42 26.96
CA VAL A 83 15.00 -6.13 27.01
C VAL A 83 15.62 -6.57 25.69
N ASP A 84 16.02 -5.64 24.84
CA ASP A 84 17.23 -5.80 24.05
C ASP A 84 17.80 -4.42 23.62
N ALA A 85 18.80 -3.99 24.35
CA ALA A 85 19.60 -2.82 24.06
C ALA A 85 20.59 -3.16 22.94
N GLY A 86 20.20 -2.91 21.70
CA GLY A 86 21.13 -3.03 20.58
C GLY A 86 20.50 -2.86 19.20
N LYS A 87 20.69 -1.68 18.63
CA LYS A 87 20.59 -1.37 17.19
C LYS A 87 19.21 -1.22 16.55
N GLY A 88 18.89 0.02 16.23
CA GLY A 88 17.89 0.40 15.22
C GLY A 88 16.51 0.67 15.82
N LYS A 89 16.11 1.96 15.86
CA LYS A 89 14.73 2.36 16.21
C LYS A 89 13.73 1.61 15.32
N ARG A 90 13.17 0.50 15.82
CA ARG A 90 12.00 -0.15 15.20
C ARG A 90 10.89 0.89 15.07
N LYS A 91 10.33 1.03 13.88
CA LYS A 91 9.13 1.86 13.66
C LYS A 91 8.06 1.36 14.64
N LYS A 92 7.59 2.23 15.54
CA LYS A 92 6.52 1.89 16.48
C LYS A 92 5.33 1.36 15.69
N LYS A 93 4.86 0.15 15.99
CA LYS A 93 3.62 -0.40 15.43
C LYS A 93 2.47 0.53 15.81
N ALA A 94 1.53 0.73 14.87
CA ALA A 94 0.33 1.50 15.16
C ALA A 94 -0.43 0.84 16.34
N ALA A 95 -0.96 1.67 17.24
CA ALA A 95 -1.63 1.20 18.46
C ALA A 95 -2.88 0.34 18.17
N TYR A 96 -3.50 0.49 17.01
CA TYR A 96 -4.64 -0.29 16.50
C TYR A 96 -4.68 -0.26 14.97
N ALA A 97 -5.43 -1.17 14.35
CA ALA A 97 -5.56 -1.24 12.90
C ALA A 97 -6.33 -0.03 12.34
N GLY A 98 -5.79 0.62 11.34
CA GLY A 98 -6.40 1.77 10.65
C GLY A 98 -7.50 1.40 9.65
N GLY A 99 -7.80 2.31 8.72
CA GLY A 99 -8.72 2.06 7.61
C GLY A 99 -8.22 0.97 6.67
N LEU A 100 -9.15 0.33 5.98
CA LEU A 100 -8.84 -0.70 4.97
C LEU A 100 -8.50 -0.03 3.64
N VAL A 101 -7.42 -0.48 3.02
CA VAL A 101 -7.07 -0.14 1.64
C VAL A 101 -7.04 -1.44 0.85
N LEU A 102 -7.96 -1.58 -0.10
CA LEU A 102 -8.04 -2.75 -0.96
C LEU A 102 -6.79 -2.87 -1.84
N ASP A 103 -6.45 -4.09 -2.24
CA ASP A 103 -5.39 -4.29 -3.21
C ASP A 103 -5.88 -3.81 -4.58
N PRO A 104 -5.12 -2.92 -5.26
CA PRO A 104 -5.52 -2.38 -6.54
C PRO A 104 -5.36 -3.45 -7.63
N LYS A 105 -6.34 -3.53 -8.52
CA LYS A 105 -6.14 -4.22 -9.79
C LYS A 105 -5.33 -3.29 -10.69
N VAL A 106 -4.01 -3.45 -10.66
CA VAL A 106 -3.05 -2.62 -11.38
C VAL A 106 -3.32 -2.71 -12.88
N GLY A 107 -3.30 -1.58 -13.58
CA GLY A 107 -3.54 -1.55 -15.01
C GLY A 107 -3.91 -0.17 -15.55
N PHE A 108 -4.06 -0.10 -16.86
CA PHE A 108 -4.61 1.04 -17.57
C PHE A 108 -6.06 0.77 -17.96
N TYR A 109 -6.95 1.69 -17.63
CA TYR A 109 -8.39 1.63 -17.89
C TYR A 109 -8.76 2.73 -18.88
N ASP A 110 -9.14 2.35 -20.10
CA ASP A 110 -9.53 3.24 -21.21
C ASP A 110 -11.03 3.52 -21.27
N LYS A 111 -11.80 2.88 -20.39
CA LYS A 111 -13.25 3.08 -20.23
C LYS A 111 -13.53 3.84 -18.97
N PHE A 112 -14.73 4.41 -18.87
CA PHE A 112 -15.11 5.18 -17.70
C PHE A 112 -15.01 4.35 -16.40
N VAL A 113 -14.33 4.95 -15.42
CA VAL A 113 -14.24 4.43 -14.05
C VAL A 113 -15.06 5.36 -13.14
N LEU A 114 -15.96 4.77 -12.37
CA LEU A 114 -16.80 5.46 -11.42
C LEU A 114 -16.13 5.49 -10.05
N LEU A 115 -15.99 6.68 -9.46
CA LEU A 115 -15.53 6.88 -8.09
C LEU A 115 -16.73 7.21 -7.20
N LEU A 116 -16.96 6.36 -6.21
CA LEU A 116 -17.94 6.58 -5.15
C LEU A 116 -17.22 6.79 -3.83
N ASP A 117 -17.68 7.74 -3.01
CA ASP A 117 -17.10 8.07 -1.71
C ASP A 117 -18.18 8.22 -0.64
N PHE A 118 -17.89 7.73 0.58
CA PHE A 118 -18.78 7.91 1.71
C PHE A 118 -18.66 9.33 2.28
N ASN A 119 -19.76 10.00 2.38
CA ASN A 119 -19.83 11.33 2.96
C ASN A 119 -19.41 11.32 4.43
N SER A 120 -18.18 11.83 4.73
CA SER A 120 -17.65 11.91 6.11
C SER A 120 -17.74 10.58 6.87
N LEU A 121 -17.18 9.49 6.34
CA LEU A 121 -17.34 8.12 6.83
C LEU A 121 -17.25 7.99 8.36
N TYR A 122 -16.14 8.37 8.99
CA TYR A 122 -15.95 8.17 10.44
C TYR A 122 -16.93 9.00 11.31
N PRO A 123 -17.22 10.27 11.03
CA PRO A 123 -18.30 11.00 11.70
C PRO A 123 -19.68 10.34 11.55
N SER A 124 -19.97 9.79 10.38
CA SER A 124 -21.22 9.09 10.12
C SER A 124 -21.30 7.75 10.86
N ILE A 125 -20.20 6.99 10.93
CA ILE A 125 -20.10 5.75 11.73
C ILE A 125 -20.36 6.04 13.22
N ILE A 126 -19.77 7.10 13.77
CA ILE A 126 -19.98 7.47 15.16
C ILE A 126 -21.45 7.74 15.45
N GLN A 127 -22.16 8.36 14.52
CA GLN A 127 -23.60 8.64 14.64
C GLN A 127 -24.47 7.40 14.44
N GLU A 128 -24.20 6.62 13.37
CA GLU A 128 -24.96 5.42 12.99
C GLU A 128 -24.97 4.37 14.11
N PHE A 129 -23.79 4.11 14.68
CA PHE A 129 -23.61 3.09 15.71
C PHE A 129 -23.57 3.65 17.13
N ASN A 130 -23.97 4.91 17.33
CA ASN A 130 -24.03 5.57 18.63
C ASN A 130 -22.73 5.41 19.47
N ILE A 131 -21.56 5.56 18.85
CA ILE A 131 -20.26 5.33 19.50
C ILE A 131 -19.91 6.54 20.36
N CYS A 132 -19.92 6.38 21.67
CA CYS A 132 -19.60 7.43 22.65
C CYS A 132 -18.96 6.86 23.90
N PHE A 133 -18.33 7.71 24.70
CA PHE A 133 -17.85 7.39 26.05
C PHE A 133 -18.98 6.98 27.01
N THR A 134 -20.21 7.43 26.73
CA THR A 134 -21.39 7.20 27.57
C THR A 134 -22.23 6.01 27.10
N THR A 135 -21.94 5.42 25.95
CA THR A 135 -22.77 4.34 25.35
C THR A 135 -22.00 3.02 25.20
N VAL A 136 -20.70 3.10 24.90
CA VAL A 136 -19.86 1.90 24.79
C VAL A 136 -19.45 1.42 26.16
N GLN A 137 -19.83 0.20 26.51
CA GLN A 137 -19.41 -0.43 27.76
C GLN A 137 -17.91 -0.75 27.72
N ARG A 138 -17.20 -0.34 28.77
CA ARG A 138 -15.80 -0.71 28.99
C ARG A 138 -15.77 -1.79 30.05
N GLU A 139 -15.26 -2.96 29.72
CA GLU A 139 -14.95 -3.93 30.74
C GLU A 139 -13.93 -3.33 31.73
N ALA A 140 -14.26 -3.38 33.02
CA ALA A 140 -13.33 -2.97 34.05
C ALA A 140 -12.05 -3.83 33.93
N LYS A 141 -10.88 -3.16 33.91
CA LYS A 141 -9.57 -3.84 33.87
C LYS A 141 -9.38 -4.69 35.16
N ASN A 142 -10.00 -5.85 35.20
CA ASN A 142 -9.62 -6.89 36.14
C ASN A 142 -8.44 -7.65 35.57
N SER A 143 -7.25 -7.38 36.06
CA SER A 143 -6.01 -8.18 36.04
C SER A 143 -5.93 -9.28 34.95
N ARG A 144 -6.02 -8.94 33.66
CA ARG A 144 -5.73 -9.89 32.59
C ARG A 144 -4.28 -9.76 32.13
N LYS A 145 -3.63 -10.91 31.99
CA LYS A 145 -2.25 -11.06 31.50
C LYS A 145 -2.02 -10.32 30.21
N LYS A 146 -0.91 -9.61 30.09
CA LYS A 146 -0.47 -8.75 28.96
C LYS A 146 -0.34 -9.44 27.58
N THR A 147 -0.88 -10.63 27.35
CA THR A 147 -0.64 -11.47 26.16
C THR A 147 -1.84 -11.70 25.25
N GLU A 148 -3.04 -11.23 25.60
CA GLU A 148 -4.20 -11.39 24.73
C GLU A 148 -4.40 -10.16 23.83
N PRO A 149 -4.75 -10.34 22.53
CA PRO A 149 -5.10 -9.22 21.67
C PRO A 149 -6.29 -8.47 22.27
N GLU A 150 -6.19 -7.13 22.35
CA GLU A 150 -7.28 -6.29 22.85
C GLU A 150 -8.54 -6.53 22.02
N GLU A 151 -9.58 -7.02 22.67
CA GLU A 151 -10.90 -7.20 22.06
C GLU A 151 -11.50 -5.84 21.69
N ILE A 152 -12.03 -5.73 20.48
CA ILE A 152 -12.77 -4.55 20.02
C ILE A 152 -14.10 -4.53 20.76
N PRO A 153 -14.49 -3.40 21.41
CA PRO A 153 -15.73 -3.35 22.15
C PRO A 153 -16.95 -3.62 21.24
N GLU A 154 -17.99 -4.18 21.80
CA GLU A 154 -19.24 -4.38 21.10
C GLU A 154 -19.95 -3.06 20.79
N ILE A 155 -20.81 -3.08 19.78
CA ILE A 155 -21.65 -1.93 19.42
C ILE A 155 -22.65 -1.70 20.54
N PRO A 156 -22.92 -0.42 20.91
CA PRO A 156 -23.97 -0.09 21.86
C PRO A 156 -25.33 -0.60 21.40
N ASP A 157 -26.16 -0.98 22.36
CA ASP A 157 -27.54 -1.37 22.06
C ASP A 157 -28.29 -0.22 21.38
N SER A 158 -29.08 -0.57 20.37
CA SER A 158 -29.88 0.39 19.59
C SER A 158 -30.98 1.09 20.40
N SER A 159 -31.33 0.56 21.58
CA SER A 159 -32.29 1.15 22.51
C SER A 159 -31.71 2.30 23.33
N LEU A 160 -30.39 2.43 23.40
CA LEU A 160 -29.72 3.48 24.19
C LEU A 160 -29.91 4.87 23.57
N GLU A 161 -30.12 5.85 24.46
CA GLU A 161 -30.15 7.24 24.07
C GLU A 161 -28.88 7.66 23.35
N MET A 162 -29.01 8.55 22.37
CA MET A 162 -27.85 9.03 21.62
C MET A 162 -26.83 9.68 22.55
N GLY A 163 -25.60 9.20 22.51
CA GLY A 163 -24.48 9.71 23.31
C GLY A 163 -24.08 11.15 22.95
N ILE A 164 -23.24 11.76 23.79
CA ILE A 164 -22.81 13.15 23.65
C ILE A 164 -22.01 13.36 22.34
N LEU A 165 -21.05 12.49 22.07
CA LEU A 165 -20.20 12.60 20.87
C LEU A 165 -21.02 12.53 19.56
N PRO A 166 -21.90 11.55 19.35
CA PRO A 166 -22.80 11.53 18.18
C PRO A 166 -23.70 12.75 18.09
N LYS A 167 -24.24 13.26 19.23
CA LYS A 167 -25.07 14.48 19.27
C LYS A 167 -24.32 15.72 18.78
N GLU A 168 -23.07 15.90 19.21
CA GLU A 168 -22.26 17.05 18.78
C GLU A 168 -21.87 16.95 17.29
N ILE A 169 -21.50 15.77 16.82
CA ILE A 169 -21.23 15.57 15.39
C ILE A 169 -22.48 15.86 14.56
N ARG A 170 -23.65 15.40 14.99
CA ARG A 170 -24.93 15.66 14.32
C ARG A 170 -25.19 17.16 14.22
N LYS A 171 -25.02 17.93 15.30
CA LYS A 171 -25.19 19.40 15.28
C LYS A 171 -24.27 20.07 14.25
N LEU A 172 -23.00 19.62 14.15
CA LEU A 172 -22.05 20.16 13.18
C LEU A 172 -22.47 19.84 11.73
N VAL A 173 -22.91 18.61 11.47
CA VAL A 173 -23.35 18.16 10.14
C VAL A 173 -24.63 18.88 9.72
N GLU A 174 -25.62 19.01 10.60
CA GLU A 174 -26.88 19.72 10.34
C GLU A 174 -26.63 21.20 10.07
N ARG A 175 -25.82 21.87 10.90
CA ARG A 175 -25.46 23.28 10.67
C ARG A 175 -24.74 23.46 9.32
N ARG A 176 -23.86 22.51 8.94
CA ARG A 176 -23.20 22.54 7.63
C ARG A 176 -24.20 22.39 6.49
N LYS A 177 -25.16 21.47 6.62
CA LYS A 177 -26.23 21.26 5.63
C LYS A 177 -27.06 22.53 5.43
N GLN A 178 -27.42 23.21 6.52
CA GLN A 178 -28.12 24.51 6.48
C GLN A 178 -27.32 25.60 5.75
N VAL A 179 -26.02 25.73 6.09
CA VAL A 179 -25.15 26.70 5.40
C VAL A 179 -25.04 26.40 3.91
N LYS A 180 -24.91 25.14 3.53
CA LYS A 180 -24.88 24.73 2.12
C LYS A 180 -26.18 24.98 1.38
N GLN A 181 -27.33 24.92 2.06
CA GLN A 181 -28.63 25.28 1.49
C GLN A 181 -28.71 26.79 1.24
N LEU A 182 -28.24 27.61 2.19
CA LEU A 182 -28.14 29.05 2.00
C LEU A 182 -27.25 29.43 0.81
N MET A 183 -26.14 28.74 0.61
CA MET A 183 -25.25 28.96 -0.53
C MET A 183 -25.85 28.61 -1.91
N LYS A 184 -26.95 27.87 -1.97
CA LYS A 184 -27.65 27.52 -3.21
C LYS A 184 -28.72 28.52 -3.63
N GLN A 185 -28.98 29.57 -2.82
CA GLN A 185 -29.95 30.60 -3.18
C GLN A 185 -29.46 31.39 -4.39
N GLN A 186 -30.37 31.69 -5.33
CA GLN A 186 -30.10 32.59 -6.45
C GLN A 186 -29.92 34.02 -5.89
N ASP A 187 -28.97 34.80 -6.43
CA ASP A 187 -28.70 36.19 -6.05
C ASP A 187 -27.94 36.43 -4.72
N ILE A 188 -27.08 35.49 -4.29
CA ILE A 188 -26.23 35.75 -3.13
C ILE A 188 -25.09 36.71 -3.51
N ASN A 189 -24.88 37.73 -2.68
CA ASN A 189 -23.70 38.59 -2.74
C ASN A 189 -22.40 37.74 -2.62
N PRO A 190 -21.38 37.94 -3.47
CA PRO A 190 -20.11 37.22 -3.43
C PRO A 190 -19.43 37.18 -2.06
N ASP A 191 -19.51 38.29 -1.31
CA ASP A 191 -18.93 38.39 0.04
C ASP A 191 -19.68 37.49 1.05
N LEU A 192 -20.98 37.42 0.95
CA LEU A 192 -21.83 36.57 1.79
C LEU A 192 -21.61 35.08 1.43
N TYR A 193 -21.48 34.78 0.13
CA TYR A 193 -21.10 33.42 -0.33
C TYR A 193 -19.76 32.99 0.25
N LEU A 194 -18.74 33.86 0.21
CA LEU A 194 -17.43 33.60 0.80
C LEU A 194 -17.52 33.33 2.31
N GLN A 195 -18.31 34.12 3.05
CA GLN A 195 -18.51 33.89 4.48
C GLN A 195 -19.17 32.54 4.77
N PHE A 196 -20.18 32.16 3.98
CA PHE A 196 -20.80 30.84 4.09
C PHE A 196 -19.84 29.70 3.72
N ASP A 197 -19.01 29.89 2.70
CA ASP A 197 -17.99 28.90 2.32
C ASP A 197 -16.96 28.71 3.44
N ILE A 198 -16.46 29.78 4.03
CA ILE A 198 -15.55 29.71 5.19
C ILE A 198 -16.22 28.95 6.34
N ARG A 199 -17.47 29.26 6.66
CA ARG A 199 -18.24 28.65 7.75
C ARG A 199 -18.47 27.15 7.50
N GLN A 200 -18.88 26.74 6.28
CA GLN A 200 -19.08 25.32 5.96
C GLN A 200 -17.75 24.54 5.98
N LYS A 201 -16.63 25.18 5.57
CA LYS A 201 -15.28 24.58 5.67
C LYS A 201 -14.87 24.36 7.13
N ALA A 202 -15.10 25.34 8.00
CA ALA A 202 -14.82 25.23 9.43
C ALA A 202 -15.62 24.09 10.08
N LEU A 203 -16.92 23.97 9.79
CA LEU A 203 -17.79 22.90 10.27
C LEU A 203 -17.32 21.52 9.78
N LYS A 204 -16.92 21.40 8.49
CA LYS A 204 -16.38 20.17 7.92
C LYS A 204 -15.08 19.75 8.62
N LEU A 205 -14.17 20.70 8.82
CA LEU A 205 -12.87 20.43 9.47
C LEU A 205 -13.07 19.93 10.91
N THR A 206 -13.95 20.56 11.67
CA THR A 206 -14.22 20.20 13.07
C THR A 206 -14.83 18.80 13.15
N ALA A 207 -15.89 18.54 12.38
CA ALA A 207 -16.56 17.23 12.37
C ALA A 207 -15.61 16.08 11.98
N ASN A 208 -14.84 16.24 10.89
CA ASN A 208 -13.94 15.18 10.40
C ASN A 208 -12.71 14.95 11.30
N SER A 209 -12.31 15.96 12.10
CA SER A 209 -11.19 15.79 13.03
C SER A 209 -11.58 15.17 14.38
N MET A 210 -12.88 14.97 14.63
CA MET A 210 -13.38 14.41 15.90
C MET A 210 -12.84 13.00 16.18
N TYR A 211 -12.88 12.12 15.19
CA TYR A 211 -12.27 10.77 15.28
C TYR A 211 -10.76 10.83 15.63
N GLY A 212 -10.04 11.80 15.04
CA GLY A 212 -8.60 11.97 15.30
C GLY A 212 -8.26 12.21 16.77
N CYS A 213 -9.16 12.84 17.53
CA CYS A 213 -8.97 13.07 18.96
C CYS A 213 -9.08 11.78 19.78
N LEU A 214 -9.92 10.84 19.35
CA LEU A 214 -10.07 9.53 20.00
C LEU A 214 -8.81 8.66 19.83
N GLY A 215 -8.13 8.79 18.69
CA GLY A 215 -6.93 8.00 18.36
C GLY A 215 -5.60 8.64 18.76
N PHE A 216 -5.59 9.88 19.23
CA PHE A 216 -4.37 10.63 19.53
C PHE A 216 -4.04 10.53 21.03
N SER A 217 -2.93 9.86 21.36
CA SER A 217 -2.51 9.54 22.73
C SER A 217 -2.33 10.76 23.65
N PHE A 218 -2.04 11.93 23.10
CA PHE A 218 -1.88 13.18 23.87
C PHE A 218 -3.18 14.00 23.96
N SER A 219 -4.28 13.49 23.41
CA SER A 219 -5.60 14.13 23.56
C SER A 219 -6.18 13.81 24.94
N ARG A 220 -6.85 14.80 25.57
CA ARG A 220 -7.65 14.59 26.78
C ARG A 220 -8.72 13.50 26.59
N PHE A 221 -9.30 13.45 25.40
CA PHE A 221 -10.33 12.50 24.97
C PHE A 221 -9.77 11.27 24.26
N TYR A 222 -8.53 10.90 24.54
CA TYR A 222 -7.94 9.68 24.01
C TYR A 222 -8.72 8.44 24.48
N ALA A 223 -9.21 7.67 23.51
CA ALA A 223 -9.94 6.43 23.78
C ALA A 223 -9.67 5.41 22.67
N LYS A 224 -8.55 4.70 22.80
CA LYS A 224 -8.12 3.67 21.84
C LYS A 224 -9.23 2.67 21.50
N PRO A 225 -10.01 2.12 22.44
CA PRO A 225 -11.10 1.18 22.12
C PRO A 225 -12.16 1.78 21.20
N LEU A 226 -12.57 3.05 21.45
CA LEU A 226 -13.55 3.74 20.60
C LEU A 226 -12.99 3.99 19.19
N ALA A 227 -11.74 4.45 19.10
CA ALA A 227 -11.07 4.66 17.83
C ALA A 227 -10.93 3.35 17.02
N ALA A 228 -10.59 2.25 17.69
CA ALA A 228 -10.49 0.92 17.08
C ALA A 228 -11.86 0.42 16.58
N LEU A 229 -12.93 0.65 17.35
CA LEU A 229 -14.30 0.30 16.94
C LEU A 229 -14.74 1.07 15.69
N VAL A 230 -14.46 2.39 15.63
CA VAL A 230 -14.79 3.21 14.45
C VAL A 230 -14.07 2.72 13.21
N THR A 231 -12.76 2.42 13.29
CA THR A 231 -12.01 1.90 12.13
C THR A 231 -12.42 0.49 11.76
N HIS A 232 -12.77 -0.34 12.74
CA HIS A 232 -13.29 -1.68 12.51
C HIS A 232 -14.60 -1.63 11.70
N LYS A 233 -15.55 -0.81 12.12
CA LYS A 233 -16.81 -0.58 11.37
C LYS A 233 -16.58 0.00 9.99
N GLY A 234 -15.60 0.91 9.85
CA GLY A 234 -15.20 1.43 8.53
C GLY A 234 -14.73 0.33 7.58
N ARG A 235 -13.93 -0.61 8.07
CA ARG A 235 -13.48 -1.77 7.28
C ARG A 235 -14.64 -2.70 6.89
N GLU A 236 -15.56 -2.98 7.82
CA GLU A 236 -16.74 -3.80 7.54
C GLU A 236 -17.64 -3.15 6.49
N ILE A 237 -17.88 -1.85 6.58
CA ILE A 237 -18.71 -1.09 5.64
C ILE A 237 -18.09 -1.12 4.24
N LEU A 238 -16.78 -0.88 4.13
CA LEU A 238 -16.10 -0.91 2.84
C LEU A 238 -16.16 -2.32 2.20
N MET A 239 -15.93 -3.38 2.98
CA MET A 239 -16.02 -4.76 2.49
C MET A 239 -17.45 -5.12 2.09
N HIS A 240 -18.44 -4.78 2.90
CA HIS A 240 -19.84 -5.00 2.58
C HIS A 240 -20.25 -4.26 1.29
N THR A 241 -19.81 -3.01 1.13
CA THR A 241 -20.07 -2.25 -0.09
C THR A 241 -19.43 -2.90 -1.31
N LYS A 242 -18.16 -3.35 -1.19
CA LYS A 242 -17.47 -4.10 -2.24
C LYS A 242 -18.27 -5.34 -2.64
N ASP A 243 -18.69 -6.16 -1.66
CA ASP A 243 -19.43 -7.39 -1.90
C ASP A 243 -20.80 -7.13 -2.58
N MET A 244 -21.49 -6.04 -2.19
CA MET A 244 -22.74 -5.63 -2.82
C MET A 244 -22.53 -5.22 -4.29
N VAL A 245 -21.51 -4.41 -4.56
CA VAL A 245 -21.18 -3.99 -5.93
C VAL A 245 -20.81 -5.20 -6.81
N GLN A 246 -20.05 -6.15 -6.27
CA GLN A 246 -19.71 -7.38 -6.97
C GLN A 246 -20.92 -8.28 -7.24
N LYS A 247 -21.90 -8.34 -6.31
CA LYS A 247 -23.18 -9.03 -6.55
C LYS A 247 -24.02 -8.40 -7.66
N MET A 248 -23.81 -7.11 -7.95
CA MET A 248 -24.43 -6.42 -9.08
C MET A 248 -23.67 -6.68 -10.40
N SER A 249 -22.73 -7.64 -10.43
CA SER A 249 -21.89 -7.98 -11.57
C SER A 249 -20.99 -6.82 -12.03
N LEU A 250 -20.59 -5.96 -11.12
CA LEU A 250 -19.68 -4.82 -11.35
C LEU A 250 -18.28 -5.12 -10.81
N GLU A 251 -17.28 -4.69 -11.55
CA GLU A 251 -15.90 -4.91 -11.17
C GLU A 251 -15.37 -3.79 -10.27
N VAL A 252 -15.05 -4.12 -9.02
CA VAL A 252 -14.33 -3.23 -8.12
C VAL A 252 -12.85 -3.37 -8.38
N ILE A 253 -12.20 -2.28 -8.78
CA ILE A 253 -10.77 -2.25 -9.11
C ILE A 253 -9.89 -1.72 -7.99
N TYR A 254 -10.43 -0.87 -7.10
CA TYR A 254 -9.71 -0.30 -5.97
C TYR A 254 -10.68 0.26 -4.92
N GLY A 255 -10.21 0.44 -3.69
CA GLY A 255 -10.93 1.11 -2.62
C GLY A 255 -9.97 1.58 -1.53
N ASP A 256 -10.21 2.77 -1.00
CA ASP A 256 -9.33 3.39 0.00
C ASP A 256 -10.14 4.03 1.13
N THR A 257 -10.23 3.32 2.23
CA THR A 257 -10.86 3.76 3.49
C THR A 257 -12.35 4.07 3.37
N ASP A 258 -12.74 5.06 2.59
CA ASP A 258 -14.09 5.62 2.42
C ASP A 258 -14.56 5.64 0.95
N SER A 259 -13.70 5.27 0.03
CA SER A 259 -13.99 5.31 -1.40
C SER A 259 -13.85 3.97 -2.10
N ILE A 260 -14.56 3.80 -3.21
CA ILE A 260 -14.53 2.63 -4.07
C ILE A 260 -14.51 3.04 -5.54
N MET A 261 -13.64 2.43 -6.32
CA MET A 261 -13.53 2.62 -7.77
C MET A 261 -14.08 1.41 -8.51
N ILE A 262 -14.97 1.66 -9.45
CA ILE A 262 -15.70 0.64 -10.21
C ILE A 262 -15.37 0.82 -11.69
N ASN A 263 -14.87 -0.24 -12.32
CA ASN A 263 -14.74 -0.31 -13.76
C ASN A 263 -16.14 -0.55 -14.38
N THR A 264 -16.64 0.42 -15.14
CA THR A 264 -18.00 0.35 -15.71
C THR A 264 -18.06 -0.38 -17.03
N ASN A 265 -16.91 -0.62 -17.67
CA ASN A 265 -16.83 -1.17 -19.04
C ASN A 265 -17.65 -0.42 -20.09
N SER A 266 -18.17 0.78 -19.79
CA SER A 266 -18.95 1.63 -20.71
C SER A 266 -18.11 2.82 -21.22
N LYS A 267 -18.42 3.25 -22.43
CA LYS A 267 -17.94 4.49 -23.06
C LYS A 267 -19.00 5.60 -23.07
N SER A 268 -20.19 5.35 -22.51
CA SER A 268 -21.28 6.32 -22.41
C SER A 268 -21.36 6.92 -21.02
N LEU A 269 -21.17 8.24 -20.91
CA LEU A 269 -21.22 8.95 -19.63
C LEU A 269 -22.60 8.87 -18.98
N GLU A 270 -23.69 8.88 -19.75
CA GLU A 270 -25.05 8.76 -19.23
C GLU A 270 -25.30 7.40 -18.56
N GLU A 271 -24.81 6.32 -19.18
CA GLU A 271 -24.90 4.98 -18.62
C GLU A 271 -24.13 4.88 -17.29
N VAL A 272 -22.95 5.49 -17.24
CA VAL A 272 -22.12 5.51 -16.03
C VAL A 272 -22.83 6.22 -14.88
N PHE A 273 -23.48 7.37 -15.12
CA PHE A 273 -24.24 8.06 -14.09
C PHE A 273 -25.50 7.29 -13.67
N LYS A 274 -26.21 6.65 -14.61
CA LYS A 274 -27.34 5.76 -14.28
C LYS A 274 -26.87 4.59 -13.41
N LEU A 275 -25.75 3.97 -13.75
CA LEU A 275 -25.16 2.91 -12.98
C LEU A 275 -24.73 3.38 -11.58
N GLY A 276 -24.04 4.52 -11.49
CA GLY A 276 -23.63 5.13 -10.24
C GLY A 276 -24.80 5.44 -9.31
N ASN A 277 -25.87 6.01 -9.85
CA ASN A 277 -27.10 6.28 -9.07
C ASN A 277 -27.78 4.99 -8.59
N LYS A 278 -27.74 3.91 -9.39
CA LYS A 278 -28.26 2.61 -8.98
C LYS A 278 -27.45 2.04 -7.82
N VAL A 279 -26.11 2.04 -7.91
CA VAL A 279 -25.22 1.59 -6.84
C VAL A 279 -25.43 2.42 -5.57
N LYS A 280 -25.43 3.76 -5.69
CA LYS A 280 -25.69 4.70 -4.60
C LYS A 280 -27.02 4.39 -3.91
N ALA A 281 -28.10 4.21 -4.66
CA ALA A 281 -29.41 3.92 -4.11
C ALA A 281 -29.43 2.58 -3.35
N GLU A 282 -28.78 1.56 -3.88
CA GLU A 282 -28.73 0.24 -3.27
C GLU A 282 -27.92 0.24 -1.98
N VAL A 283 -26.73 0.85 -1.97
CA VAL A 283 -25.86 0.94 -0.78
C VAL A 283 -26.55 1.76 0.32
N ASN A 284 -27.11 2.92 -0.02
CA ASN A 284 -27.74 3.82 0.96
C ASN A 284 -28.99 3.25 1.62
N LYS A 285 -29.64 2.24 1.04
CA LYS A 285 -30.79 1.54 1.69
C LYS A 285 -30.39 0.80 2.99
N HIS A 286 -29.14 0.41 3.11
CA HIS A 286 -28.64 -0.40 4.24
C HIS A 286 -28.30 0.43 5.48
N TYR A 287 -28.21 1.75 5.34
CA TYR A 287 -27.77 2.66 6.40
C TYR A 287 -28.77 3.80 6.60
N LYS A 288 -28.85 4.30 7.83
CA LYS A 288 -29.72 5.45 8.17
C LYS A 288 -29.02 6.79 8.01
N LEU A 289 -27.74 6.84 8.37
CA LEU A 289 -26.95 8.08 8.43
C LEU A 289 -25.68 8.03 7.59
N LEU A 290 -25.30 6.85 7.08
CA LEU A 290 -24.20 6.68 6.15
C LEU A 290 -24.73 6.86 4.73
N GLU A 291 -24.11 7.75 3.98
CA GLU A 291 -24.46 8.02 2.59
C GLU A 291 -23.20 7.93 1.72
N ILE A 292 -23.24 7.05 0.71
CA ILE A 292 -22.26 7.06 -0.37
C ILE A 292 -22.77 7.92 -1.51
N ASP A 293 -21.87 8.67 -2.17
CA ASP A 293 -22.20 9.50 -3.33
C ASP A 293 -21.19 9.33 -4.45
N ILE A 294 -21.56 9.79 -5.64
CA ILE A 294 -20.64 9.86 -6.78
C ILE A 294 -19.70 11.05 -6.53
N ASP A 295 -18.42 10.77 -6.26
CA ASP A 295 -17.41 11.80 -6.08
C ASP A 295 -16.80 12.26 -7.41
N GLY A 296 -16.73 11.33 -8.40
CA GLY A 296 -16.25 11.65 -9.72
C GLY A 296 -16.38 10.51 -10.71
N VAL A 297 -16.15 10.84 -11.96
CA VAL A 297 -16.04 9.88 -13.07
C VAL A 297 -14.71 10.12 -13.77
N PHE A 298 -13.92 9.08 -13.95
CA PHE A 298 -12.68 9.15 -14.70
C PHE A 298 -12.91 8.66 -16.13
N LYS A 299 -12.52 9.45 -17.13
CA LYS A 299 -12.53 9.06 -18.55
C LYS A 299 -11.49 7.95 -18.83
N ALA A 300 -10.31 8.10 -18.21
CA ALA A 300 -9.23 7.13 -18.23
C ALA A 300 -8.53 7.11 -16.87
N LEU A 301 -8.02 5.95 -16.48
CA LEU A 301 -7.33 5.75 -15.21
C LEU A 301 -6.10 4.86 -15.39
N LEU A 302 -4.95 5.34 -14.96
CA LEU A 302 -3.73 4.56 -14.78
C LEU A 302 -3.55 4.27 -13.29
N LEU A 303 -3.83 3.04 -12.87
CA LEU A 303 -3.75 2.60 -11.47
C LEU A 303 -2.47 1.81 -11.26
N LEU A 304 -1.54 2.34 -10.46
CA LEU A 304 -0.20 1.78 -10.27
C LEU A 304 -0.07 0.94 -8.99
N LYS A 305 -0.39 1.53 -7.85
CA LYS A 305 -0.27 0.90 -6.51
C LYS A 305 -1.28 1.54 -5.55
N LYS A 306 -1.40 0.99 -4.34
CA LYS A 306 -2.20 1.62 -3.27
C LYS A 306 -1.87 3.11 -3.15
N LYS A 307 -2.89 3.97 -3.26
CA LYS A 307 -2.79 5.44 -3.17
C LYS A 307 -1.96 6.12 -4.28
N LYS A 308 -1.66 5.41 -5.38
CA LYS A 308 -0.88 5.93 -6.51
C LYS A 308 -1.60 5.69 -7.83
N TYR A 309 -2.13 6.75 -8.41
CA TYR A 309 -2.81 6.72 -9.72
C TYR A 309 -2.75 8.05 -10.45
N ALA A 310 -2.95 8.01 -11.75
CA ALA A 310 -3.20 9.16 -12.62
C ALA A 310 -4.53 8.97 -13.34
N ALA A 311 -5.36 10.00 -13.39
CA ALA A 311 -6.69 9.92 -13.99
C ALA A 311 -7.06 11.18 -14.79
N LEU A 312 -7.94 11.01 -15.77
CA LEU A 312 -8.64 12.09 -16.45
C LEU A 312 -10.03 12.22 -15.86
N VAL A 313 -10.20 13.20 -14.96
CA VAL A 313 -11.48 13.49 -14.30
C VAL A 313 -12.42 14.22 -15.24
N VAL A 314 -13.67 13.77 -15.31
CA VAL A 314 -14.73 14.42 -16.10
C VAL A 314 -15.34 15.54 -15.28
N GLU A 315 -15.27 16.79 -15.79
CA GLU A 315 -15.97 17.97 -15.25
C GLU A 315 -17.12 18.34 -16.19
N GLN A 316 -18.36 18.27 -15.70
CA GLN A 316 -19.54 18.64 -16.50
C GLN A 316 -19.61 20.17 -16.68
N GLN A 317 -19.77 20.64 -17.91
CA GLN A 317 -19.88 22.06 -18.28
C GLN A 317 -21.28 22.46 -18.82
N GLY A 318 -22.30 21.67 -18.51
CA GLY A 318 -23.68 21.87 -19.01
C GLY A 318 -24.24 20.65 -19.74
N GLU A 319 -25.42 20.79 -20.34
CA GLU A 319 -26.11 19.67 -21.02
C GLU A 319 -25.23 19.02 -22.12
N GLY A 320 -24.76 17.81 -21.84
CA GLY A 320 -24.05 16.94 -22.80
C GLY A 320 -22.59 17.33 -23.10
N ARG A 321 -22.05 18.41 -22.53
CA ARG A 321 -20.63 18.79 -22.70
C ARG A 321 -19.84 18.56 -21.42
N TYR A 322 -18.67 17.95 -21.54
CA TYR A 322 -17.74 17.77 -20.44
C TYR A 322 -16.31 18.15 -20.86
N SER A 323 -15.56 18.71 -19.95
CA SER A 323 -14.11 18.86 -20.03
C SER A 323 -13.43 17.75 -19.23
N VAL A 324 -12.17 17.51 -19.52
CA VAL A 324 -11.36 16.54 -18.78
C VAL A 324 -10.18 17.27 -18.13
N LYS A 325 -9.95 16.95 -16.86
CA LYS A 325 -8.84 17.49 -16.08
C LYS A 325 -7.96 16.36 -15.57
N GLN A 326 -6.67 16.49 -15.74
CA GLN A 326 -5.72 15.52 -15.20
C GLN A 326 -5.63 15.63 -13.67
N GLU A 327 -5.78 14.52 -12.99
CA GLU A 327 -5.58 14.40 -11.54
C GLU A 327 -4.50 13.36 -11.25
N LEU A 328 -3.53 13.73 -10.41
CA LEU A 328 -2.40 12.91 -10.01
C LEU A 328 -2.45 12.69 -8.49
N LYS A 329 -2.49 11.43 -8.04
CA LYS A 329 -2.49 11.10 -6.61
C LYS A 329 -1.29 10.22 -6.25
N GLY A 330 -0.50 10.69 -5.28
CA GLY A 330 0.57 9.93 -4.64
C GLY A 330 1.74 9.51 -5.53
N LEU A 331 1.77 9.97 -6.78
CA LEU A 331 2.85 9.66 -7.72
C LEU A 331 4.15 10.37 -7.34
N ASP A 332 5.26 9.81 -7.79
CA ASP A 332 6.59 10.34 -7.48
C ASP A 332 6.78 11.77 -8.02
N ILE A 333 6.20 12.09 -9.18
CA ILE A 333 6.25 13.42 -9.81
C ILE A 333 5.58 14.54 -8.99
N VAL A 334 4.70 14.19 -8.04
CA VAL A 334 4.07 15.18 -7.14
C VAL A 334 4.97 15.50 -5.94
N ARG A 335 6.03 14.72 -5.71
CA ARG A 335 6.90 14.84 -4.55
C ARG A 335 8.09 15.76 -4.84
N ARG A 336 8.50 16.53 -3.83
CA ARG A 336 9.63 17.48 -3.93
C ARG A 336 11.00 16.82 -3.96
N ASP A 337 11.12 15.58 -3.53
CA ASP A 337 12.36 14.79 -3.48
C ASP A 337 12.82 14.25 -4.84
N TRP A 338 12.09 14.55 -5.91
CA TRP A 338 12.49 14.29 -7.29
C TRP A 338 12.83 15.59 -8.00
N CYS A 339 13.86 15.58 -8.86
CA CYS A 339 14.25 16.75 -9.65
C CYS A 339 13.17 17.10 -10.71
N ASP A 340 13.14 18.35 -11.14
CA ASP A 340 12.10 18.82 -12.07
C ASP A 340 12.20 18.13 -13.44
N LEU A 341 13.40 17.82 -13.92
CA LEU A 341 13.60 17.00 -15.12
C LEU A 341 12.84 15.66 -15.06
N ALA A 342 12.95 14.94 -13.92
CA ALA A 342 12.25 13.66 -13.75
C ALA A 342 10.73 13.83 -13.67
N LYS A 343 10.25 14.95 -13.09
CA LYS A 343 8.82 15.28 -13.03
C LYS A 343 8.28 15.63 -14.42
N GLU A 344 9.00 16.41 -15.22
CA GLU A 344 8.61 16.75 -16.61
C GLU A 344 8.54 15.51 -17.47
N CYS A 345 9.55 14.64 -17.44
CA CYS A 345 9.50 13.36 -18.15
C CYS A 345 8.32 12.50 -17.71
N GLY A 346 8.08 12.39 -16.41
CA GLY A 346 6.95 11.63 -15.88
C GLY A 346 5.59 12.21 -16.31
N ASN A 347 5.43 13.54 -16.30
CA ASN A 347 4.23 14.21 -16.75
C ASN A 347 3.99 13.99 -18.25
N TYR A 348 5.03 14.06 -19.08
CA TYR A 348 4.92 13.78 -20.50
C TYR A 348 4.44 12.34 -20.75
N VAL A 349 5.08 11.38 -20.09
CA VAL A 349 4.73 9.96 -20.22
C VAL A 349 3.28 9.70 -19.80
N ILE A 350 2.84 10.26 -18.67
CA ILE A 350 1.44 10.14 -18.22
C ILE A 350 0.50 10.79 -19.25
N GLY A 351 0.85 11.95 -19.79
CA GLY A 351 0.06 12.62 -20.82
C GLY A 351 -0.12 11.76 -22.08
N GLN A 352 0.94 11.04 -22.50
CA GLN A 352 0.87 10.11 -23.62
C GLN A 352 -0.01 8.89 -23.29
N ILE A 353 0.18 8.26 -22.11
CA ILE A 353 -0.59 7.07 -21.69
C ILE A 353 -2.09 7.40 -21.58
N LEU A 354 -2.43 8.57 -21.04
CA LEU A 354 -3.83 9.01 -20.88
C LEU A 354 -4.43 9.61 -22.16
N SER A 355 -3.67 9.70 -23.25
CA SER A 355 -4.19 10.19 -24.54
C SER A 355 -5.08 9.14 -25.22
N ASP A 356 -5.95 9.60 -26.12
CA ASP A 356 -6.84 8.71 -26.92
C ASP A 356 -6.09 8.07 -28.12
N GLN A 357 -4.76 8.03 -28.13
CA GLN A 357 -3.95 7.49 -29.21
C GLN A 357 -3.84 5.96 -29.15
N SER A 358 -3.46 5.34 -30.26
CA SER A 358 -3.19 3.91 -30.28
C SER A 358 -1.95 3.59 -29.44
N ARG A 359 -1.90 2.39 -28.86
CA ARG A 359 -0.81 1.91 -28.04
C ARG A 359 0.57 2.05 -28.70
N ASP A 360 0.67 1.67 -29.97
CA ASP A 360 1.94 1.71 -30.70
C ASP A 360 2.47 3.13 -30.85
N VAL A 361 1.58 4.09 -31.12
CA VAL A 361 1.92 5.52 -31.18
C VAL A 361 2.35 6.05 -29.81
N ILE A 362 1.69 5.63 -28.74
CA ILE A 362 2.06 6.01 -27.36
C ILE A 362 3.47 5.52 -27.06
N VAL A 363 3.78 4.26 -27.36
CA VAL A 363 5.11 3.67 -27.14
C VAL A 363 6.17 4.39 -27.96
N GLU A 364 5.91 4.67 -29.23
CA GLU A 364 6.84 5.41 -30.10
C GLU A 364 7.11 6.83 -29.61
N ASN A 365 6.07 7.55 -29.18
CA ASN A 365 6.21 8.91 -28.65
C ASN A 365 7.02 8.92 -27.35
N ILE A 366 6.78 7.97 -26.44
CA ILE A 366 7.54 7.83 -25.21
C ILE A 366 9.01 7.52 -25.54
N GLN A 367 9.27 6.58 -26.45
CA GLN A 367 10.61 6.24 -26.90
C GLN A 367 11.35 7.46 -27.43
N LYS A 368 10.76 8.18 -28.38
CA LYS A 368 11.36 9.39 -28.99
C LYS A 368 11.71 10.43 -27.92
N HIS A 369 10.77 10.69 -27.03
CA HIS A 369 10.98 11.67 -25.95
C HIS A 369 12.12 11.27 -25.00
N LEU A 370 12.19 10.00 -24.60
CA LEU A 370 13.23 9.53 -23.67
C LEU A 370 14.62 9.52 -24.33
N VAL A 371 14.72 9.18 -25.61
CA VAL A 371 15.98 9.29 -26.38
C VAL A 371 16.43 10.74 -26.41
N GLU A 372 15.53 11.67 -26.76
CA GLU A 372 15.82 13.10 -26.81
C GLU A 372 16.27 13.66 -25.45
N VAL A 373 15.62 13.25 -24.35
CA VAL A 373 16.00 13.65 -23.00
C VAL A 373 17.37 13.09 -22.65
N GLY A 374 17.67 11.82 -22.97
CA GLY A 374 18.98 11.22 -22.75
C GLY A 374 20.09 11.99 -23.45
N GLU A 375 19.89 12.34 -24.70
CA GLU A 375 20.83 13.16 -25.49
C GLU A 375 21.01 14.58 -24.93
N LYS A 376 19.93 15.25 -24.56
CA LYS A 376 19.97 16.59 -23.96
C LYS A 376 20.71 16.62 -22.63
N VAL A 377 20.53 15.59 -21.79
CA VAL A 377 21.25 15.47 -20.50
C VAL A 377 22.76 15.27 -20.73
N VAL A 378 23.12 14.39 -21.66
CA VAL A 378 24.52 14.11 -21.98
C VAL A 378 25.21 15.34 -22.59
N ASN A 379 24.51 16.06 -23.48
CA ASN A 379 25.01 17.26 -24.14
C ASN A 379 25.00 18.52 -23.23
N GLY A 380 24.45 18.44 -22.04
CA GLY A 380 24.41 19.54 -21.08
C GLY A 380 23.52 20.71 -21.49
N THR A 381 22.53 20.50 -22.36
CA THR A 381 21.63 21.55 -22.86
C THR A 381 20.50 21.89 -21.91
N ILE A 382 20.27 21.08 -20.86
CA ILE A 382 19.22 21.28 -19.87
C ILE A 382 19.70 22.25 -18.78
N PRO A 383 18.89 23.26 -18.42
CA PRO A 383 19.23 24.22 -17.39
C PRO A 383 19.52 23.58 -16.02
N LEU A 384 20.51 24.09 -15.27
CA LEU A 384 20.94 23.51 -14.00
C LEU A 384 19.85 23.47 -12.92
N ASN A 385 18.90 24.40 -12.91
CA ASN A 385 17.77 24.42 -12.00
C ASN A 385 16.86 23.17 -12.11
N GLN A 386 16.81 22.54 -13.29
CA GLN A 386 16.03 21.32 -13.53
C GLN A 386 16.58 20.08 -12.81
N TYR A 387 17.83 20.15 -12.36
CA TYR A 387 18.50 19.07 -11.62
C TYR A 387 18.41 19.22 -10.10
N GLU A 388 17.85 20.32 -9.59
CA GLU A 388 17.74 20.54 -8.16
C GLU A 388 16.80 19.54 -7.50
N ILE A 389 17.25 18.96 -6.39
CA ILE A 389 16.48 18.06 -5.55
C ILE A 389 16.20 18.78 -4.23
N HIS A 390 14.93 18.82 -3.82
CA HIS A 390 14.51 19.52 -2.61
C HIS A 390 14.09 18.54 -1.52
N LYS A 391 14.72 18.62 -0.34
CA LYS A 391 14.39 17.77 0.79
C LYS A 391 14.35 18.53 2.10
N ALA A 392 13.25 18.34 2.85
CA ALA A 392 13.08 19.00 4.14
C ALA A 392 13.87 18.31 5.26
N LEU A 393 14.46 19.12 6.14
CA LEU A 393 15.10 18.66 7.37
C LEU A 393 14.01 18.33 8.41
N THR A 394 14.01 17.11 8.92
CA THR A 394 13.11 16.67 10.01
C THR A 394 13.68 16.92 11.40
N LYS A 395 14.99 17.17 11.48
CA LYS A 395 15.76 17.49 12.69
C LYS A 395 16.79 18.55 12.37
N ASP A 396 17.40 19.12 13.38
CA ASP A 396 18.56 19.97 13.15
C ASP A 396 19.70 19.17 12.52
N PRO A 397 20.49 19.76 11.58
CA PRO A 397 21.52 19.02 10.84
C PRO A 397 22.52 18.30 11.75
N GLN A 398 22.76 18.84 12.94
CA GLN A 398 23.68 18.28 13.92
C GLN A 398 23.14 17.06 14.66
N ASP A 399 21.80 16.89 14.72
CA ASP A 399 21.12 15.82 15.47
C ASP A 399 20.87 14.55 14.65
N TYR A 400 21.32 14.54 13.39
CA TYR A 400 21.22 13.35 12.56
C TYR A 400 22.31 12.33 12.94
N PRO A 401 21.96 11.05 13.17
CA PRO A 401 22.95 10.03 13.55
C PRO A 401 23.92 9.72 12.41
N ASP A 402 23.44 9.79 11.16
CA ASP A 402 24.22 9.51 9.96
C ASP A 402 24.27 10.76 9.05
N LYS A 403 25.24 11.60 9.32
CA LYS A 403 25.40 12.89 8.62
C LYS A 403 26.00 12.74 7.22
N LYS A 404 26.78 11.67 7.00
CA LYS A 404 27.54 11.48 5.76
C LYS A 404 26.71 10.78 4.67
N SER A 405 25.74 9.94 5.03
CA SER A 405 24.93 9.20 4.04
C SER A 405 23.72 10.00 3.53
N LEU A 406 23.41 11.15 4.15
CA LEU A 406 22.23 11.95 3.81
C LEU A 406 22.62 13.22 3.03
N PRO A 407 22.33 13.29 1.71
CA PRO A 407 22.78 14.40 0.85
C PRO A 407 22.35 15.77 1.36
N HIS A 408 21.08 15.95 1.71
CA HIS A 408 20.53 17.21 2.21
C HIS A 408 21.12 17.64 3.56
N VAL A 409 21.52 16.69 4.43
CA VAL A 409 22.18 17.00 5.71
C VAL A 409 23.61 17.47 5.47
N HIS A 410 24.32 16.82 4.54
CA HIS A 410 25.67 17.22 4.16
C HIS A 410 25.69 18.67 3.66
N VAL A 411 24.80 19.02 2.73
CA VAL A 411 24.68 20.39 2.20
C VAL A 411 24.21 21.38 3.27
N ALA A 412 23.29 20.99 4.15
CA ALA A 412 22.84 21.84 5.26
C ALA A 412 23.97 22.17 6.24
N LEU A 413 24.85 21.23 6.56
CA LEU A 413 26.04 21.46 7.39
C LEU A 413 27.00 22.40 6.71
N TRP A 414 27.21 22.25 5.39
CA TRP A 414 28.05 23.18 4.63
C TRP A 414 27.45 24.58 4.64
N ILE A 415 26.14 24.77 4.38
CA ILE A 415 25.49 26.10 4.44
C ILE A 415 25.69 26.73 5.82
N ASN A 416 25.54 25.97 6.88
CA ASN A 416 25.71 26.44 8.25
C ASN A 416 27.20 26.84 8.56
N SER A 417 28.17 26.28 7.83
CA SER A 417 29.60 26.63 7.98
C SER A 417 29.99 27.92 7.27
N GLN A 418 29.19 28.39 6.30
CA GLN A 418 29.53 29.58 5.50
C GLN A 418 29.23 30.92 6.20
N GLY A 419 28.64 30.88 7.39
CA GLY A 419 28.37 32.10 8.17
C GLY A 419 27.24 32.93 7.57
N GLY A 420 26.02 32.64 7.88
CA GLY A 420 24.84 33.32 7.41
C GLY A 420 23.58 32.84 8.15
N ARG A 421 22.44 32.82 7.48
CA ARG A 421 21.21 32.22 8.03
C ARG A 421 21.43 30.74 8.25
N ARG A 422 21.42 30.32 9.50
CA ARG A 422 21.50 28.89 9.85
C ARG A 422 20.20 28.15 9.45
N VAL A 423 20.36 27.08 8.73
CA VAL A 423 19.24 26.14 8.42
C VAL A 423 19.04 25.16 9.57
N LYS A 424 17.78 24.88 9.90
CA LYS A 424 17.33 24.08 11.05
C LYS A 424 16.17 23.16 10.69
N ALA A 425 15.68 22.40 11.64
CA ALA A 425 14.53 21.53 11.46
C ALA A 425 13.35 22.28 10.84
N GLY A 426 12.74 21.69 9.81
CA GLY A 426 11.64 22.26 9.02
C GLY A 426 12.07 22.97 7.75
N ASP A 427 13.32 23.40 7.62
CA ASP A 427 13.81 24.03 6.40
C ASP A 427 13.98 23.02 5.27
N THR A 428 13.75 23.47 4.03
CA THR A 428 13.95 22.66 2.81
C THR A 428 15.31 23.00 2.22
N ILE A 429 16.12 21.97 1.97
CA ILE A 429 17.45 22.08 1.38
C ILE A 429 17.38 21.69 -0.08
N SER A 430 17.90 22.57 -0.94
CA SER A 430 18.14 22.31 -2.36
C SER A 430 19.55 21.79 -2.55
N TYR A 431 19.73 20.75 -3.34
CA TYR A 431 21.05 20.21 -3.65
C TYR A 431 21.08 19.56 -5.03
N ILE A 432 22.28 19.43 -5.57
CA ILE A 432 22.58 18.73 -6.82
C ILE A 432 23.65 17.67 -6.56
N ILE A 433 23.68 16.64 -7.38
CA ILE A 433 24.70 15.58 -7.33
C ILE A 433 25.72 15.80 -8.43
N CYS A 434 27.00 15.90 -8.04
CA CYS A 434 28.10 16.19 -8.94
C CYS A 434 29.12 15.04 -8.99
N LYS A 435 29.92 15.04 -10.05
CA LYS A 435 31.17 14.29 -10.15
C LYS A 435 32.30 15.23 -9.66
N ASP A 436 33.02 14.78 -8.66
CA ASP A 436 34.14 15.47 -8.03
C ASP A 436 35.46 14.72 -8.17
N GLY A 437 35.51 13.71 -9.03
CA GLY A 437 36.66 12.82 -9.21
C GLY A 437 36.86 11.79 -8.10
N SER A 438 36.05 11.82 -7.03
CA SER A 438 36.11 10.85 -5.94
C SER A 438 35.35 9.56 -6.26
N THR A 439 35.69 8.49 -5.56
CA THR A 439 34.96 7.20 -5.60
C THR A 439 33.83 7.12 -4.57
N LEU A 440 33.45 8.25 -3.95
CA LEU A 440 32.43 8.32 -2.92
C LEU A 440 31.03 8.01 -3.49
N ALA A 441 30.16 7.54 -2.63
CA ALA A 441 28.75 7.31 -3.00
C ALA A 441 28.06 8.62 -3.44
N ALA A 442 27.12 8.56 -4.36
CA ALA A 442 26.38 9.72 -4.85
C ALA A 442 25.78 10.60 -3.73
N SER A 443 25.35 9.97 -2.63
CA SER A 443 24.81 10.66 -1.45
C SER A 443 25.83 11.59 -0.76
N GLN A 444 27.12 11.34 -0.92
CA GLN A 444 28.23 12.13 -0.36
C GLN A 444 28.76 13.17 -1.34
N ARG A 445 28.36 13.09 -2.61
CA ARG A 445 28.72 14.03 -3.68
C ARG A 445 27.60 15.04 -3.94
N ALA A 446 26.88 15.42 -2.89
CA ALA A 446 25.82 16.42 -2.94
C ALA A 446 26.39 17.81 -2.62
N TYR A 447 26.05 18.77 -3.46
CA TYR A 447 26.53 20.14 -3.39
C TYR A 447 25.37 21.13 -3.54
N ALA A 448 25.53 22.33 -2.96
CA ALA A 448 24.63 23.42 -3.26
C ALA A 448 24.90 23.94 -4.69
N LEU A 449 23.90 24.49 -5.36
CA LEU A 449 24.04 25.01 -6.73
C LEU A 449 25.18 26.08 -6.83
N GLU A 450 25.33 26.89 -5.79
CA GLU A 450 26.37 27.91 -5.69
C GLU A 450 27.80 27.32 -5.68
N GLN A 451 27.97 26.10 -5.17
CA GLN A 451 29.25 25.42 -5.15
C GLN A 451 29.69 25.00 -6.55
N LEU A 452 28.75 24.47 -7.37
CA LEU A 452 29.03 24.11 -8.75
C LEU A 452 29.50 25.33 -9.58
N GLN A 453 28.92 26.50 -9.30
CA GLN A 453 29.27 27.73 -10.01
C GLN A 453 30.63 28.32 -9.58
N LYS A 454 31.09 28.04 -8.35
CA LYS A 454 32.27 28.64 -7.76
C LYS A 454 33.51 27.74 -7.76
N GLN A 455 33.34 26.43 -7.82
CA GLN A 455 34.44 25.47 -7.71
C GLN A 455 34.79 24.87 -9.08
N GLU A 456 36.01 25.13 -9.52
CA GLU A 456 36.58 24.45 -10.69
C GLU A 456 36.80 22.96 -10.40
N GLY A 457 36.40 22.10 -11.34
CA GLY A 457 36.56 20.63 -11.22
C GLY A 457 35.30 19.89 -10.79
N LEU A 458 34.20 20.57 -10.43
CA LEU A 458 32.90 19.96 -10.25
C LEU A 458 32.12 19.90 -11.58
N SER A 459 31.58 18.76 -11.91
CA SER A 459 30.68 18.60 -13.06
C SER A 459 29.42 17.85 -12.64
N LEU A 460 28.29 18.09 -13.32
CA LEU A 460 27.04 17.41 -13.04
C LEU A 460 27.16 15.90 -13.28
N ASP A 461 26.63 15.07 -12.38
CA ASP A 461 26.59 13.61 -12.56
C ASP A 461 25.38 13.21 -13.41
N THR A 462 25.49 13.38 -14.73
CA THR A 462 24.44 13.07 -15.70
C THR A 462 23.94 11.64 -15.63
N GLN A 463 24.84 10.68 -15.36
CA GLN A 463 24.49 9.27 -15.18
C GLN A 463 23.60 9.03 -13.96
N TYR A 464 23.90 9.70 -12.84
CA TYR A 464 23.05 9.64 -11.66
C TYR A 464 21.63 10.13 -11.96
N TYR A 465 21.50 11.26 -12.65
CA TYR A 465 20.18 11.83 -12.95
C TYR A 465 19.37 10.94 -13.87
N LEU A 466 19.96 10.39 -14.92
CA LEU A 466 19.26 9.46 -15.79
C LEU A 466 18.89 8.15 -15.07
N ALA A 467 19.84 7.56 -14.32
CA ALA A 467 19.66 6.23 -13.71
C ALA A 467 18.86 6.26 -12.40
N GLN A 468 18.98 7.32 -11.57
CA GLN A 468 18.40 7.36 -10.22
C GLN A 468 17.27 8.38 -10.08
N GLN A 469 17.04 9.28 -11.04
CA GLN A 469 15.97 10.25 -11.01
C GLN A 469 14.96 10.02 -12.14
N VAL A 470 15.35 10.01 -13.40
CA VAL A 470 14.43 9.85 -14.54
C VAL A 470 13.95 8.42 -14.69
N HIS A 471 14.86 7.47 -14.80
CA HIS A 471 14.53 6.05 -15.03
C HIS A 471 13.53 5.47 -14.00
N PRO A 472 13.70 5.62 -12.67
CA PRO A 472 12.78 5.02 -11.71
C PRO A 472 11.37 5.61 -11.76
N VAL A 473 11.25 6.91 -12.10
CA VAL A 473 9.96 7.59 -12.23
C VAL A 473 9.21 7.06 -13.45
N VAL A 474 9.87 7.06 -14.61
CA VAL A 474 9.28 6.62 -15.88
C VAL A 474 8.96 5.13 -15.86
N SER A 475 9.90 4.30 -15.40
CA SER A 475 9.72 2.84 -15.33
C SER A 475 8.51 2.46 -14.48
N ARG A 476 8.30 3.10 -13.31
CA ARG A 476 7.13 2.84 -12.46
C ARG A 476 5.81 3.28 -13.07
N ILE A 477 5.81 4.35 -13.86
CA ILE A 477 4.62 4.82 -14.58
C ILE A 477 4.26 3.86 -15.72
N CYS A 478 5.26 3.34 -16.41
CA CYS A 478 5.09 2.44 -17.55
C CYS A 478 4.86 0.97 -17.17
N ASP A 479 5.09 0.59 -15.91
CA ASP A 479 4.99 -0.80 -15.42
C ASP A 479 3.71 -1.56 -15.84
N PRO A 480 2.49 -0.93 -15.81
CA PRO A 480 1.26 -1.58 -16.27
C PRO A 480 1.07 -1.59 -17.79
N ILE A 481 1.96 -0.96 -18.56
CA ILE A 481 1.82 -0.83 -20.01
C ILE A 481 2.57 -1.96 -20.69
N GLU A 482 1.84 -2.85 -21.33
CA GLU A 482 2.45 -3.94 -22.10
C GLU A 482 3.32 -3.38 -23.23
N GLY A 483 4.52 -3.89 -23.37
CA GLY A 483 5.50 -3.49 -24.39
C GLY A 483 6.52 -2.46 -23.91
N ILE A 484 6.40 -1.93 -22.68
CA ILE A 484 7.42 -1.07 -22.05
C ILE A 484 7.86 -1.72 -20.75
N ASP A 485 9.14 -2.06 -20.65
CA ASP A 485 9.75 -2.52 -19.41
C ASP A 485 10.88 -1.60 -18.95
N GLY A 486 11.34 -1.76 -17.72
CA GLY A 486 12.40 -0.92 -17.16
C GLY A 486 13.74 -1.04 -17.91
N VAL A 487 13.98 -2.14 -18.62
CA VAL A 487 15.18 -2.35 -19.44
C VAL A 487 15.11 -1.54 -20.73
N LEU A 488 13.94 -1.51 -21.38
CA LEU A 488 13.70 -0.68 -22.55
C LEU A 488 13.81 0.80 -22.21
N VAL A 489 13.22 1.23 -21.10
CA VAL A 489 13.34 2.62 -20.59
C VAL A 489 14.82 2.99 -20.38
N ALA A 490 15.62 2.09 -19.79
CA ALA A 490 17.06 2.32 -19.60
C ALA A 490 17.78 2.44 -20.95
N THR A 491 17.46 1.58 -21.91
CA THR A 491 18.04 1.62 -23.27
C THR A 491 17.70 2.94 -23.98
N TRP A 492 16.46 3.39 -23.89
CA TRP A 492 16.02 4.67 -24.51
C TRP A 492 16.68 5.89 -23.87
N LEU A 493 17.00 5.83 -22.60
CA LEU A 493 17.75 6.89 -21.89
C LEU A 493 19.28 6.83 -22.13
N GLY A 494 19.78 5.89 -22.93
CA GLY A 494 21.22 5.71 -23.17
C GLY A 494 21.98 5.10 -22.00
N LEU A 495 21.28 4.42 -21.08
CA LEU A 495 21.88 3.72 -19.93
C LEU A 495 22.24 2.27 -20.31
N ASP A 496 23.21 1.70 -19.58
CA ASP A 496 23.55 0.27 -19.75
C ASP A 496 22.40 -0.63 -19.27
N PRO A 497 21.72 -1.36 -20.17
CA PRO A 497 20.57 -2.18 -19.82
C PRO A 497 20.95 -3.38 -18.91
N GLY A 498 22.22 -3.77 -18.87
CA GLY A 498 22.67 -4.89 -18.03
C GLY A 498 22.50 -4.65 -16.54
N GLN A 499 22.72 -3.40 -16.08
CA GLN A 499 22.54 -3.02 -14.69
C GLN A 499 21.06 -3.07 -14.25
N PHE A 500 20.14 -2.75 -15.16
CA PHE A 500 18.71 -2.71 -14.88
C PHE A 500 18.04 -4.08 -14.97
N ARG A 501 18.53 -4.99 -15.80
CA ARG A 501 18.07 -6.39 -15.84
C ARG A 501 18.29 -7.10 -14.51
N ALA A 502 19.46 -6.96 -13.91
CA ALA A 502 19.76 -7.51 -12.60
C ALA A 502 18.88 -6.91 -11.49
N GLN A 503 18.67 -5.60 -11.52
CA GLN A 503 17.86 -4.91 -10.52
C GLN A 503 16.36 -5.24 -10.63
N GLN A 504 15.83 -5.37 -11.85
CA GLN A 504 14.43 -5.77 -12.09
C GLN A 504 14.18 -7.20 -11.61
N GLN A 505 15.18 -8.04 -11.71
CA GLN A 505 15.12 -9.41 -11.26
C GLN A 505 15.22 -9.53 -9.74
N TYR A 506 16.09 -8.76 -9.08
CA TYR A 506 16.09 -8.63 -7.62
C TYR A 506 14.77 -8.07 -7.09
N GLN A 507 14.17 -7.09 -7.76
CA GLN A 507 12.86 -6.56 -7.39
C GLN A 507 11.74 -7.58 -7.57
N ARG A 508 11.74 -8.37 -8.65
CA ARG A 508 10.80 -9.49 -8.82
C ARG A 508 11.01 -10.60 -7.81
N GLU A 509 12.24 -10.86 -7.42
CA GLU A 509 12.57 -11.82 -6.35
C GLU A 509 12.26 -11.24 -4.97
N GLU A 510 12.45 -9.94 -4.71
CA GLU A 510 12.06 -9.26 -3.47
C GLU A 510 10.54 -9.04 -3.38
N GLU A 511 9.84 -8.79 -4.48
CA GLU A 511 8.37 -8.77 -4.52
C GLU A 511 7.79 -10.18 -4.39
N ALA A 512 8.51 -11.21 -4.84
CA ALA A 512 8.17 -12.62 -4.61
C ALA A 512 8.60 -13.11 -3.21
N ASP A 513 9.66 -12.56 -2.62
CA ASP A 513 10.13 -12.87 -1.26
C ASP A 513 9.50 -11.94 -0.19
N GLY A 514 8.59 -11.07 -0.58
CA GLY A 514 7.78 -10.25 0.29
C GLY A 514 8.53 -9.62 1.45
N MET A 515 8.73 -8.30 1.40
CA MET A 515 8.93 -7.42 2.54
C MET A 515 9.42 -8.11 3.82
N LEU A 516 10.69 -7.94 4.13
CA LEU A 516 11.20 -8.04 5.51
C LEU A 516 10.42 -7.07 6.42
N GLY A 517 9.28 -7.50 6.94
CA GLY A 517 8.46 -6.62 7.79
C GLY A 517 7.10 -7.14 8.23
N ALA A 518 6.71 -8.29 7.86
CA ALA A 518 5.74 -9.25 8.41
C ALA A 518 5.68 -10.39 7.37
N PRO A 519 5.63 -11.66 7.74
CA PRO A 519 5.39 -12.71 6.77
C PRO A 519 4.00 -12.44 6.18
N VAL A 520 3.95 -11.91 4.96
CA VAL A 520 2.79 -12.11 4.12
C VAL A 520 2.77 -13.61 3.93
N GLN A 521 1.86 -14.28 4.64
CA GLN A 521 1.59 -15.69 4.41
C GLN A 521 1.05 -15.74 2.98
N LEU A 522 1.94 -16.01 2.02
CA LEU A 522 1.54 -16.43 0.68
C LEU A 522 0.51 -17.53 0.86
N THR A 523 -0.62 -17.41 0.21
CA THR A 523 -1.58 -18.51 0.19
C THR A 523 -0.88 -19.73 -0.40
N ASP A 524 -1.26 -20.94 0.02
CA ASP A 524 -0.66 -22.16 -0.52
C ASP A 524 -0.78 -22.24 -2.04
N GLU A 525 -1.83 -21.64 -2.61
CA GLU A 525 -2.06 -21.53 -4.05
C GLU A 525 -1.01 -20.63 -4.74
N GLU A 526 -0.68 -19.49 -4.15
CA GLU A 526 0.36 -18.58 -4.65
C GLU A 526 1.75 -19.18 -4.50
N ARG A 527 2.01 -19.86 -3.38
CA ARG A 527 3.30 -20.49 -3.07
C ARG A 527 3.66 -21.60 -4.06
N TYR A 528 2.67 -22.39 -4.49
CA TYR A 528 2.87 -23.57 -5.34
C TYR A 528 2.35 -23.38 -6.76
N LYS A 529 2.11 -22.14 -7.20
CA LYS A 529 1.57 -21.82 -8.52
C LYS A 529 2.38 -22.42 -9.67
N ASP A 530 3.71 -22.35 -9.58
CA ASP A 530 4.63 -22.77 -10.62
C ASP A 530 5.10 -24.23 -10.47
N CYS A 531 4.57 -24.96 -9.49
CA CYS A 531 4.89 -26.36 -9.29
C CYS A 531 4.16 -27.27 -10.28
N GLU A 532 4.86 -28.30 -10.75
CA GLU A 532 4.27 -29.35 -11.55
C GLU A 532 3.29 -30.18 -10.69
N ARG A 533 2.06 -30.33 -11.15
CA ARG A 533 0.99 -31.03 -10.44
C ARG A 533 1.28 -32.53 -10.39
N PHE A 534 0.92 -33.17 -9.28
CA PHE A 534 1.05 -34.62 -9.16
C PHE A 534 -0.13 -35.30 -9.85
N SER A 535 0.16 -36.17 -10.82
CA SER A 535 -0.85 -36.95 -11.53
C SER A 535 -0.63 -38.46 -11.32
N PHE A 536 -1.73 -39.20 -11.15
CA PHE A 536 -1.72 -40.65 -11.04
C PHE A 536 -2.76 -41.26 -11.96
N THR A 537 -2.33 -42.12 -12.85
CA THR A 537 -3.21 -42.84 -13.79
C THR A 537 -3.90 -43.99 -13.07
N CYS A 538 -5.21 -43.99 -13.04
CA CYS A 538 -5.99 -45.06 -12.42
C CYS A 538 -5.76 -46.41 -13.14
N PRO A 539 -5.34 -47.48 -12.43
CA PRO A 539 -5.09 -48.77 -13.06
C PRO A 539 -6.35 -49.46 -13.64
N GLN A 540 -7.53 -49.09 -13.18
CA GLN A 540 -8.78 -49.71 -13.65
C GLN A 540 -9.35 -49.03 -14.90
N CYS A 541 -9.36 -47.70 -14.96
CA CYS A 541 -10.01 -46.99 -16.06
C CYS A 541 -9.05 -46.22 -16.97
N GLY A 542 -7.76 -46.16 -16.63
CA GLY A 542 -6.75 -45.44 -17.40
C GLY A 542 -6.84 -43.91 -17.34
N THR A 543 -7.70 -43.35 -16.50
CA THR A 543 -7.88 -41.90 -16.38
C THR A 543 -6.84 -41.31 -15.43
N ASP A 544 -6.28 -40.15 -15.79
CA ASP A 544 -5.33 -39.42 -14.95
C ASP A 544 -6.07 -38.62 -13.90
N ASN A 545 -5.72 -38.85 -12.63
CA ASN A 545 -6.21 -38.09 -11.49
C ASN A 545 -5.12 -37.08 -11.11
N ILE A 546 -5.47 -35.80 -11.01
CA ILE A 546 -4.56 -34.71 -10.64
C ILE A 546 -4.84 -34.32 -9.20
N TYR A 547 -3.81 -34.16 -8.38
CA TYR A 547 -3.92 -33.87 -6.95
C TYR A 547 -3.24 -32.54 -6.62
N ASP A 548 -4.03 -31.60 -6.10
CA ASP A 548 -3.60 -30.26 -5.70
C ASP A 548 -3.70 -30.01 -4.19
N SER A 549 -4.44 -30.83 -3.47
CA SER A 549 -4.69 -30.71 -2.03
C SER A 549 -5.13 -32.04 -1.41
N VAL A 550 -5.07 -32.10 -0.07
CA VAL A 550 -5.54 -33.27 0.71
C VAL A 550 -7.06 -33.46 0.61
N PHE A 551 -7.81 -32.34 0.56
CA PHE A 551 -9.26 -32.35 0.51
C PHE A 551 -9.76 -31.64 -0.75
N GLU A 552 -10.78 -32.19 -1.38
CA GLU A 552 -11.48 -31.62 -2.53
C GLU A 552 -12.92 -31.28 -2.19
N GLY A 553 -13.51 -30.30 -2.89
CA GLY A 553 -14.87 -29.84 -2.69
C GLY A 553 -14.98 -28.65 -1.73
N ALA A 554 -16.20 -28.13 -1.57
CA ALA A 554 -16.48 -26.96 -0.73
C ALA A 554 -17.64 -27.23 0.24
N GLY A 555 -17.60 -26.62 1.42
CA GLY A 555 -18.67 -26.64 2.39
C GLY A 555 -18.97 -28.04 2.98
N THR A 556 -20.19 -28.55 2.78
CA THR A 556 -20.65 -29.85 3.30
C THR A 556 -20.18 -31.05 2.48
N LYS A 557 -19.67 -30.84 1.27
CA LYS A 557 -19.20 -31.87 0.33
C LYS A 557 -17.68 -32.04 0.31
N LEU A 558 -16.99 -31.70 1.39
CA LEU A 558 -15.53 -31.87 1.50
C LEU A 558 -15.21 -33.36 1.67
N GLU A 559 -14.40 -33.92 0.77
CA GLU A 559 -13.92 -35.30 0.79
C GLU A 559 -12.42 -35.38 0.58
N PRO A 560 -11.71 -36.42 1.11
CA PRO A 560 -10.28 -36.59 0.82
C PRO A 560 -10.04 -36.86 -0.68
N SER A 561 -9.01 -36.24 -1.26
CA SER A 561 -8.71 -36.32 -2.69
C SER A 561 -8.44 -37.76 -3.20
N LEU A 562 -7.94 -38.64 -2.34
CA LEU A 562 -7.66 -40.05 -2.69
C LEU A 562 -8.82 -41.00 -2.48
N MET A 563 -10.04 -40.52 -2.15
CA MET A 563 -11.22 -41.38 -1.88
C MET A 563 -11.79 -41.99 -3.13
N ARG A 564 -11.82 -41.27 -4.25
CA ARG A 564 -12.49 -41.72 -5.48
C ARG A 564 -11.68 -41.27 -6.71
N CYS A 565 -11.69 -42.13 -7.73
CA CYS A 565 -11.21 -41.77 -9.06
C CYS A 565 -12.06 -40.63 -9.64
N CYS A 566 -11.43 -39.68 -10.34
CA CYS A 566 -12.12 -38.57 -10.99
C CYS A 566 -13.12 -39.04 -12.08
N HIS A 567 -12.96 -40.24 -12.63
CA HIS A 567 -13.91 -40.88 -13.52
C HIS A 567 -15.02 -41.54 -12.72
N ILE A 568 -16.14 -40.84 -12.58
CA ILE A 568 -17.28 -41.23 -11.71
C ILE A 568 -17.74 -42.69 -11.90
N PRO A 569 -17.85 -43.23 -13.15
CA PRO A 569 -18.28 -44.65 -13.36
C PRO A 569 -17.27 -45.68 -12.87
N CYS A 570 -16.00 -45.30 -12.66
CA CYS A 570 -14.97 -46.27 -12.26
C CYS A 570 -15.14 -46.80 -10.84
N GLY A 571 -15.59 -45.96 -9.89
CA GLY A 571 -15.84 -46.33 -8.51
C GLY A 571 -14.65 -46.80 -7.68
N SER A 572 -13.42 -46.90 -8.27
CA SER A 572 -12.21 -47.34 -7.57
C SER A 572 -11.69 -46.23 -6.63
N SER A 573 -11.14 -46.68 -5.49
CA SER A 573 -10.42 -45.76 -4.57
C SER A 573 -8.93 -45.73 -4.89
N PRO A 574 -8.35 -44.56 -5.16
CA PRO A 574 -6.88 -44.42 -5.29
C PRO A 574 -6.11 -44.91 -4.06
N LEU A 575 -6.73 -44.93 -2.88
CA LEU A 575 -6.11 -45.44 -1.65
C LEU A 575 -5.77 -46.94 -1.74
N ASP A 576 -6.51 -47.71 -2.53
CA ASP A 576 -6.23 -49.15 -2.75
C ASP A 576 -4.92 -49.34 -3.49
N TYR A 577 -4.43 -48.29 -4.16
CA TYR A 577 -3.19 -48.27 -4.92
C TYR A 577 -2.12 -47.40 -4.25
N ALA A 578 -2.14 -47.20 -2.92
CA ALA A 578 -1.22 -46.35 -2.20
C ALA A 578 0.26 -46.67 -2.45
N VAL A 579 0.59 -47.91 -2.64
CA VAL A 579 1.99 -48.34 -3.00
C VAL A 579 2.37 -47.85 -4.40
N ASN A 580 1.45 -47.94 -5.37
CA ASN A 580 1.71 -47.50 -6.74
C ASN A 580 1.84 -45.97 -6.79
N ILE A 581 1.03 -45.24 -6.01
CA ILE A 581 1.09 -43.78 -5.85
C ILE A 581 2.45 -43.40 -5.22
N SER A 582 2.86 -44.12 -4.16
CA SER A 582 4.16 -43.89 -3.52
C SER A 582 5.33 -44.10 -4.49
N ASN A 583 5.29 -45.16 -5.31
CA ASN A 583 6.31 -45.42 -6.32
C ASN A 583 6.32 -44.34 -7.41
N LYS A 584 5.17 -43.91 -7.90
CA LYS A 584 5.04 -42.82 -8.88
C LYS A 584 5.62 -41.53 -8.31
N LEU A 585 5.26 -41.18 -7.07
CA LEU A 585 5.78 -40.01 -6.37
C LEU A 585 7.29 -40.04 -6.24
N LEU A 586 7.87 -41.20 -5.87
CA LEU A 586 9.33 -41.37 -5.80
C LEU A 586 9.99 -41.19 -7.17
N LEU A 587 9.37 -41.69 -8.25
CA LEU A 587 9.89 -41.52 -9.61
C LEU A 587 9.84 -40.05 -10.05
N ASP A 588 8.78 -39.32 -9.74
CA ASP A 588 8.67 -37.92 -10.05
C ASP A 588 9.71 -37.09 -9.26
N ILE A 589 9.89 -37.38 -7.98
CA ILE A 589 10.94 -36.74 -7.16
C ILE A 589 12.32 -37.00 -7.79
N ARG A 590 12.61 -38.23 -8.16
CA ARG A 590 13.89 -38.55 -8.83
C ARG A 590 14.04 -37.85 -10.17
N ARG A 591 12.98 -37.66 -10.92
CA ARG A 591 12.97 -36.92 -12.19
C ARG A 591 13.35 -35.46 -11.95
N HIS A 592 12.78 -34.80 -10.94
CA HIS A 592 13.11 -33.43 -10.58
C HIS A 592 14.55 -33.29 -10.06
N ILE A 593 14.99 -34.20 -9.22
CA ILE A 593 16.40 -34.27 -8.76
C ILE A 593 17.35 -34.43 -9.95
N LYS A 594 17.06 -35.36 -10.88
CA LYS A 594 17.86 -35.55 -12.09
C LYS A 594 17.88 -34.29 -12.97
N ARG A 595 16.75 -33.59 -13.09
CA ARG A 595 16.65 -32.33 -13.83
C ARG A 595 17.55 -31.26 -13.22
N TYR A 596 17.56 -31.11 -11.91
CA TYR A 596 18.46 -30.20 -11.20
C TYR A 596 19.94 -30.55 -11.44
N TYR A 597 20.34 -31.80 -11.20
CA TYR A 597 21.72 -32.23 -11.42
C TYR A 597 22.13 -32.30 -12.88
N SER A 598 21.22 -32.16 -13.83
CA SER A 598 21.59 -32.03 -15.25
C SER A 598 22.40 -30.76 -15.52
N GLY A 599 22.30 -29.75 -14.66
CA GLY A 599 23.15 -28.56 -14.65
C GLY A 599 23.04 -27.69 -15.91
N TRP A 600 21.89 -27.66 -16.57
CA TRP A 600 21.67 -26.80 -17.73
C TRP A 600 21.60 -25.32 -17.30
N LEU A 601 22.34 -24.50 -18.07
CA LEU A 601 22.32 -23.05 -17.96
C LEU A 601 21.69 -22.49 -19.22
N VAL A 602 20.77 -21.52 -19.05
CA VAL A 602 20.06 -20.83 -20.11
C VAL A 602 20.39 -19.34 -20.07
N CYS A 603 20.55 -18.74 -21.24
CA CYS A 603 20.77 -17.31 -21.36
C CYS A 603 19.54 -16.54 -20.90
N GLU A 604 19.73 -15.48 -20.11
CA GLU A 604 18.66 -14.60 -19.66
C GLU A 604 18.05 -13.77 -20.81
N ASP A 605 18.79 -13.58 -21.88
CA ASP A 605 18.28 -12.91 -23.09
C ASP A 605 17.38 -13.87 -23.87
N GLN A 606 16.08 -13.58 -23.86
CA GLN A 606 15.08 -14.38 -24.56
C GLN A 606 15.34 -14.48 -26.07
N ALA A 607 15.98 -13.48 -26.66
CA ALA A 607 16.35 -13.50 -28.06
C ALA A 607 17.54 -14.43 -28.35
N CYS A 608 18.41 -14.64 -27.38
CA CYS A 608 19.61 -15.47 -27.54
C CYS A 608 19.31 -16.97 -27.45
N GLN A 609 18.41 -17.38 -26.54
CA GLN A 609 17.99 -18.77 -26.27
C GLN A 609 19.14 -19.79 -26.12
N ASN A 610 20.37 -19.33 -25.89
CA ASN A 610 21.52 -20.19 -25.74
C ASN A 610 21.41 -21.05 -24.47
N ARG A 611 21.59 -22.37 -24.63
CA ARG A 611 21.50 -23.39 -23.57
C ARG A 611 22.76 -24.20 -23.53
N ILE A 612 23.47 -24.13 -22.42
CA ILE A 612 24.79 -24.84 -22.26
C ILE A 612 24.85 -25.55 -20.91
N ARG A 613 25.78 -26.55 -20.83
CA ARG A 613 26.08 -27.26 -19.58
C ARG A 613 27.46 -26.88 -19.02
N ARG A 614 28.29 -26.24 -19.81
CA ARG A 614 29.65 -25.85 -19.38
C ARG A 614 29.60 -24.41 -18.85
N LEU A 615 30.21 -24.17 -17.70
CA LEU A 615 30.42 -22.83 -17.20
C LEU A 615 31.39 -22.09 -18.14
N PRO A 616 31.06 -20.92 -18.65
CA PRO A 616 31.95 -20.07 -19.42
C PRO A 616 33.07 -19.51 -18.55
N ILE A 617 34.19 -19.14 -19.18
CA ILE A 617 35.35 -18.56 -18.49
C ILE A 617 35.07 -17.11 -18.03
N ALA A 618 34.20 -16.40 -18.77
CA ALA A 618 33.90 -15.02 -18.49
C ALA A 618 32.77 -14.89 -17.46
N PHE A 619 33.02 -14.13 -16.38
CA PHE A 619 32.09 -13.85 -15.31
C PHE A 619 31.91 -12.35 -15.17
N SER A 620 30.66 -11.93 -14.95
CA SER A 620 30.29 -10.62 -14.48
C SER A 620 30.05 -10.63 -12.96
N ARG A 621 29.76 -9.46 -12.39
CA ARG A 621 29.30 -9.35 -10.98
C ARG A 621 28.06 -10.21 -10.69
N HIS A 622 27.25 -10.50 -11.70
CA HIS A 622 25.94 -11.13 -11.61
C HIS A 622 25.94 -12.61 -12.02
N GLY A 623 27.07 -13.15 -12.44
CA GLY A 623 27.19 -14.54 -12.82
C GLY A 623 27.95 -14.78 -14.14
N PRO A 624 27.93 -16.00 -14.64
CA PRO A 624 28.64 -16.36 -15.87
C PRO A 624 28.04 -15.70 -17.10
N ILE A 625 28.86 -15.09 -17.95
CA ILE A 625 28.41 -14.41 -19.17
C ILE A 625 28.12 -15.42 -20.27
N CYS A 626 27.02 -15.24 -20.99
CA CYS A 626 26.66 -16.09 -22.11
C CYS A 626 27.68 -15.97 -23.25
N PRO A 627 28.31 -17.08 -23.68
CA PRO A 627 29.33 -17.04 -24.74
C PRO A 627 28.76 -16.74 -26.14
N ALA A 628 27.44 -16.90 -26.34
CA ALA A 628 26.81 -16.64 -27.63
C ALA A 628 26.49 -15.17 -27.85
N CYS A 629 25.87 -14.49 -26.89
CA CYS A 629 25.53 -13.08 -27.03
C CYS A 629 26.53 -12.13 -26.35
N SER A 630 27.36 -12.62 -25.43
CA SER A 630 28.36 -11.87 -24.66
C SER A 630 27.77 -10.65 -23.89
N ARG A 631 26.43 -10.58 -23.76
CA ARG A 631 25.69 -9.45 -23.18
C ARG A 631 24.94 -9.83 -21.91
N ALA A 632 24.33 -11.00 -21.87
CA ALA A 632 23.50 -11.45 -20.76
C ALA A 632 24.20 -12.54 -19.95
N THR A 633 23.73 -12.75 -18.73
CA THR A 633 24.19 -13.82 -17.85
C THR A 633 23.46 -15.13 -18.14
N LEU A 634 24.08 -16.22 -17.71
CA LEU A 634 23.48 -17.55 -17.77
C LEU A 634 22.90 -17.93 -16.42
N ARG A 635 21.72 -18.54 -16.43
CA ARG A 635 21.04 -19.03 -15.23
C ARG A 635 20.83 -20.53 -15.27
N PRO A 636 20.74 -21.17 -14.10
CA PRO A 636 20.24 -22.53 -14.04
C PRO A 636 18.81 -22.61 -14.61
N GLU A 637 18.59 -23.51 -15.56
CA GLU A 637 17.26 -23.79 -16.10
C GLU A 637 16.29 -24.30 -15.02
N TYR A 638 16.80 -24.98 -14.02
CA TYR A 638 16.07 -25.49 -12.88
C TYR A 638 16.88 -25.20 -11.62
N SER A 639 16.43 -24.25 -10.81
CA SER A 639 17.17 -23.77 -9.64
C SER A 639 16.97 -24.66 -8.42
N GLU A 640 17.85 -24.55 -7.43
CA GLU A 640 17.73 -25.22 -6.13
C GLU A 640 16.42 -24.87 -5.44
N LYS A 641 16.01 -23.58 -5.47
CA LYS A 641 14.75 -23.08 -4.93
C LYS A 641 13.55 -23.75 -5.62
N ALA A 642 13.59 -23.88 -6.96
CA ALA A 642 12.52 -24.54 -7.71
C ALA A 642 12.39 -26.01 -7.33
N LEU A 643 13.50 -26.74 -7.18
CA LEU A 643 13.49 -28.12 -6.70
C LEU A 643 12.93 -28.22 -5.28
N TYR A 644 13.38 -27.38 -4.37
CA TYR A 644 12.90 -27.36 -2.98
C TYR A 644 11.41 -27.05 -2.90
N THR A 645 10.93 -26.04 -3.64
CA THR A 645 9.50 -25.68 -3.68
C THR A 645 8.65 -26.80 -4.23
N GLN A 646 9.12 -27.51 -5.27
CA GLN A 646 8.45 -28.71 -5.83
C GLN A 646 8.35 -29.85 -4.82
N LEU A 647 9.43 -30.12 -4.06
CA LEU A 647 9.40 -31.13 -3.00
C LEU A 647 8.47 -30.74 -1.85
N CYS A 648 8.45 -29.45 -1.48
CA CYS A 648 7.50 -28.91 -0.50
C CYS A 648 6.05 -29.03 -0.97
N PHE A 649 5.77 -28.83 -2.27
CA PHE A 649 4.45 -29.04 -2.86
C PHE A 649 4.02 -30.51 -2.74
N TYR A 650 4.88 -31.47 -3.07
CA TYR A 650 4.57 -32.90 -2.90
C TYR A 650 4.34 -33.28 -1.45
N ARG A 651 5.03 -32.67 -0.49
CA ARG A 651 4.73 -32.84 0.93
C ARG A 651 3.36 -32.24 1.29
N PHE A 652 3.05 -31.07 0.81
CA PHE A 652 1.81 -30.32 1.11
C PHE A 652 0.56 -31.09 0.67
N ILE A 653 0.53 -31.66 -0.52
CA ILE A 653 -0.67 -32.38 -1.03
C ILE A 653 -0.97 -33.68 -0.27
N PHE A 654 -0.07 -34.14 0.59
CA PHE A 654 -0.27 -35.32 1.46
C PHE A 654 -0.19 -34.96 2.95
N ASP A 655 -0.10 -33.68 3.33
CA ASP A 655 -0.04 -33.24 4.73
C ASP A 655 -1.45 -33.13 5.36
N TRP A 656 -1.93 -34.28 5.82
CA TRP A 656 -3.24 -34.40 6.47
C TRP A 656 -3.41 -33.45 7.67
N GLU A 657 -2.40 -33.36 8.54
CA GLU A 657 -2.46 -32.56 9.77
C GLU A 657 -2.61 -31.09 9.46
N HIS A 658 -1.80 -30.57 8.54
CA HIS A 658 -1.86 -29.19 8.09
C HIS A 658 -3.22 -28.88 7.42
N ALA A 659 -3.72 -29.77 6.57
CA ALA A 659 -5.00 -29.61 5.88
C ALA A 659 -6.19 -29.61 6.86
N VAL A 660 -6.18 -30.45 7.90
CA VAL A 660 -7.20 -30.47 8.95
C VAL A 660 -7.21 -29.17 9.74
N VAL A 661 -6.05 -28.64 10.13
CA VAL A 661 -5.96 -27.36 10.84
C VAL A 661 -6.54 -26.23 9.97
N LYS A 662 -6.23 -26.20 8.67
CA LYS A 662 -6.75 -25.21 7.73
C LYS A 662 -8.27 -25.27 7.58
N VAL A 663 -8.85 -26.48 7.54
CA VAL A 663 -10.30 -26.70 7.43
C VAL A 663 -11.04 -26.37 8.72
N LEU A 664 -10.37 -26.49 9.88
CA LEU A 664 -10.93 -26.18 11.20
C LEU A 664 -10.80 -24.71 11.60
N GLN A 665 -10.01 -23.89 10.88
CA GLN A 665 -9.98 -22.45 11.11
C GLN A 665 -11.41 -21.90 10.86
N PRO A 666 -11.93 -21.05 11.76
CA PRO A 666 -13.23 -20.43 11.57
C PRO A 666 -13.17 -19.57 10.31
N ASP A 667 -14.16 -19.74 9.43
CA ASP A 667 -14.39 -18.81 8.33
C ASP A 667 -14.50 -17.40 8.91
N GLU A 668 -14.19 -16.36 8.13
CA GLU A 668 -14.30 -14.94 8.50
C GLU A 668 -15.65 -14.53 9.12
N ARG A 669 -16.63 -15.44 9.15
CA ARG A 669 -17.97 -15.29 9.74
C ARG A 669 -18.13 -15.94 11.12
N GLY A 670 -17.07 -16.43 11.76
CA GLY A 670 -17.13 -16.99 13.12
C GLY A 670 -17.95 -18.29 13.29
N LYS A 671 -18.44 -18.90 12.20
CA LYS A 671 -19.21 -20.13 12.27
C LYS A 671 -18.29 -21.35 12.20
N THR A 672 -17.92 -21.90 13.33
CA THR A 672 -17.40 -23.26 13.43
C THR A 672 -18.52 -24.23 13.03
N CYS A 673 -18.57 -24.54 11.75
CA CYS A 673 -19.57 -25.47 11.22
C CYS A 673 -19.33 -26.88 11.74
N CYS A 674 -20.37 -27.69 11.80
CA CYS A 674 -20.48 -29.12 12.22
C CYS A 674 -19.49 -30.13 11.61
N LYS A 675 -18.31 -29.65 11.16
CA LYS A 675 -17.27 -30.40 10.45
C LYS A 675 -16.48 -31.35 11.37
N LYS A 676 -16.38 -31.06 12.71
CA LYS A 676 -15.61 -31.90 13.66
C LYS A 676 -16.07 -33.37 13.69
N LYS A 677 -17.36 -33.64 13.67
CA LYS A 677 -17.90 -35.02 13.70
C LYS A 677 -17.67 -35.82 12.41
N LYS A 678 -17.56 -35.14 11.26
CA LYS A 678 -17.33 -35.76 9.94
C LYS A 678 -15.84 -36.07 9.74
N LEU A 679 -14.94 -35.21 10.21
CA LEU A 679 -13.48 -35.40 10.16
C LEU A 679 -13.01 -36.60 11.01
N ILE A 680 -13.68 -36.91 12.13
CA ILE A 680 -13.38 -38.08 12.96
C ILE A 680 -13.68 -39.40 12.24
N LYS A 681 -14.70 -39.45 11.37
CA LYS A 681 -14.99 -40.61 10.53
C LYS A 681 -14.01 -40.82 9.37
N LEU A 682 -13.28 -39.79 8.97
CA LEU A 682 -12.29 -39.78 7.88
C LEU A 682 -10.89 -40.19 8.35
N SER A 683 -10.67 -40.36 9.66
CA SER A 683 -9.35 -40.69 10.25
C SER A 683 -8.78 -42.07 9.82
N LEU A 684 -9.62 -42.96 9.27
CA LEU A 684 -9.18 -44.26 8.72
C LEU A 684 -8.17 -44.10 7.56
N ASN A 685 -8.19 -42.99 6.85
CA ASN A 685 -7.33 -42.74 5.71
C ASN A 685 -6.02 -41.96 6.06
N GLN A 686 -5.94 -41.47 7.29
CA GLN A 686 -4.82 -40.65 7.75
C GLN A 686 -3.46 -41.36 7.62
N GLU A 687 -3.43 -42.65 7.89
CA GLU A 687 -2.21 -43.45 7.83
C GLU A 687 -1.64 -43.56 6.40
N ALA A 688 -2.50 -43.68 5.38
CA ALA A 688 -2.06 -43.71 4.00
C ALA A 688 -1.46 -42.36 3.56
N TYR A 689 -2.09 -41.24 3.93
CA TYR A 689 -1.54 -39.91 3.67
C TYR A 689 -0.22 -39.69 4.40
N ARG A 690 -0.06 -40.16 5.65
CA ARG A 690 1.17 -40.08 6.41
C ARG A 690 2.31 -40.80 5.70
N ARG A 691 2.08 -42.04 5.22
CA ARG A 691 3.08 -42.82 4.45
C ARG A 691 3.48 -42.13 3.14
N LEU A 692 2.53 -41.54 2.43
CA LEU A 692 2.82 -40.78 1.22
C LEU A 692 3.61 -39.50 1.50
N LYS A 693 3.31 -38.79 2.60
CA LYS A 693 4.05 -37.60 3.07
C LYS A 693 5.51 -37.90 3.43
N GLU A 694 5.81 -39.09 3.98
CA GLU A 694 7.17 -39.49 4.33
C GLU A 694 8.13 -39.56 3.11
N VAL A 695 7.60 -39.79 1.90
CA VAL A 695 8.42 -39.92 0.68
C VAL A 695 9.11 -38.58 0.33
N PRO A 696 8.38 -37.47 0.15
CA PRO A 696 9.02 -36.16 -0.07
C PRO A 696 9.79 -35.64 1.15
N GLU A 697 9.40 -35.99 2.39
CA GLU A 697 10.14 -35.59 3.60
C GLU A 697 11.53 -36.20 3.64
N LYS A 698 11.70 -37.45 3.22
CA LYS A 698 13.03 -38.06 3.09
C LYS A 698 13.91 -37.35 2.06
N ALA A 699 13.31 -36.89 0.96
CA ALA A 699 14.06 -36.14 -0.06
C ALA A 699 14.40 -34.71 0.44
N LEU A 700 13.50 -34.06 1.17
CA LEU A 700 13.74 -32.76 1.78
C LEU A 700 14.82 -32.82 2.89
N ALA A 701 14.86 -33.88 3.67
CA ALA A 701 15.88 -34.08 4.73
C ALA A 701 17.29 -34.19 4.17
N THR A 702 17.44 -34.67 2.92
CA THR A 702 18.73 -34.79 2.22
C THR A 702 19.03 -33.60 1.30
N SER A 703 18.12 -32.63 1.19
CA SER A 703 18.33 -31.43 0.37
C SER A 703 19.34 -30.48 1.00
N GLY A 704 20.32 -30.02 0.20
CA GLY A 704 21.28 -29.01 0.62
C GLY A 704 20.70 -27.60 0.74
N TYR A 705 19.53 -27.35 0.14
CA TYR A 705 18.79 -26.10 0.23
C TYR A 705 17.61 -26.24 1.20
N SER A 706 17.44 -25.25 2.08
CA SER A 706 16.26 -25.17 2.94
C SER A 706 15.94 -23.72 3.26
N GLU A 707 14.65 -23.40 3.32
CA GLU A 707 14.19 -22.09 3.86
C GLU A 707 14.33 -22.09 5.38
N ILE A 708 15.10 -21.15 5.90
CA ILE A 708 15.30 -20.99 7.35
C ILE A 708 14.25 -20.04 7.89
N ASN A 709 13.37 -20.54 8.76
CA ASN A 709 12.46 -19.68 9.52
C ASN A 709 13.23 -19.04 10.68
N LEU A 710 13.64 -17.79 10.51
CA LEU A 710 14.40 -17.03 11.50
C LEU A 710 13.67 -16.93 12.86
N ALA A 711 12.33 -16.87 12.85
CA ALA A 711 11.57 -16.85 14.10
C ALA A 711 11.70 -18.15 14.89
N LYS A 712 11.74 -19.32 14.22
CA LYS A 712 11.99 -20.60 14.87
C LYS A 712 13.45 -20.76 15.28
N LEU A 713 14.39 -20.26 14.48
CA LEU A 713 15.83 -20.33 14.79
C LEU A 713 16.14 -19.55 16.08
N PHE A 714 15.51 -18.39 16.27
CA PHE A 714 15.74 -17.56 17.45
C PHE A 714 14.87 -17.93 18.66
N GLN A 715 13.82 -18.72 18.49
CA GLN A 715 13.04 -19.27 19.62
C GLN A 715 13.87 -20.18 20.52
N SER A 716 14.83 -20.93 19.98
CA SER A 716 15.72 -21.78 20.75
C SER A 716 16.71 -20.99 21.63
N PHE A 717 16.98 -19.72 21.32
CA PHE A 717 17.82 -18.83 22.14
C PHE A 717 17.06 -18.15 23.28
N SER A 718 15.73 -18.11 23.22
CA SER A 718 14.89 -17.55 24.31
C SER A 718 14.68 -18.53 25.47
N SER A 719 15.00 -19.82 25.27
CA SER A 719 14.93 -20.86 26.31
C SER A 719 16.24 -21.08 27.07
N LEU A 720 17.29 -20.30 26.78
CA LEU A 720 18.61 -20.33 27.43
C LEU A 720 18.81 -19.17 28.43
N LYS A 721 17.69 -18.63 28.98
CA LYS A 721 17.72 -17.70 30.10
C LYS A 721 17.17 -18.36 31.35
#